data_150cab7fb4c726f9c8d979c692368ad7
#
_entry.id   150cab7fb4c726f9c8d979c692368ad7
#
_cell.length_a   1.000
_cell.length_b   1.000
_cell.length_c   1.000
_cell.angle_alpha   90.00
_cell.angle_beta   90.00
_cell.angle_gamma   90.00
#
_symmetry.space_group_name_H-M   'P 1'
#
loop_
_entity.id
_entity.type
_entity.pdbx_description
1 polymer ?
#
loop_
_entity_poly.entity_id
_entity_poly.type
_entity_poly.pdbx_seq_one_letter_code
_entity_poly.pdbx_strand_id
1 'polypeptide(L)'
;YQSWMGHDRPSSDFANAKVIFLISAHLEAGHYFNPHAQRILEAKKAGAKVICVDPRLSNTGAKADYWLPTWPGTEPFLLLAIARLLIESGGWHEDFVRRWTNWETYLREKHPSRPVAWDQVRGAMLEEYAAYTPEAAEQKTGVAADTIREIAELIAANPTKFASHNWRAAGAGNLGGWQVARCLFFLNVLTGSVATKGGTAGNGTNKFKPAAPGGAPTITSWNELEWPREFPLSYHEMSILLPHFLNEGRGSLEVYFSRVYNPIWTNPDGFTWMEALTDEEKVRCHVALTPTWSETAWFADYVLPMGVSTERHDVHSYETHAGRWIGFRQSVFRRYAELEKGAELGPDARSHEYNPGEVWEENEFWIDLSWRIDPDGSLGVRQWFESDEHPGKPVTIDEYYGKMFAENVPGLAEAAAEAGQSPLDYMKDRSAFAVPTDPYEPYERVVDAGGLEGCVKDDAGVYRKPGTPGAWSGDLDTLSDLSLAPLGDGSPAVEVDGEAREGFPTPSKKLELYSETLADWGWPEYATPTWIPSHVHWEDLDMAGNERILLPTFRIPTLIHTRSANSKWLNEISHRHPLWIHPEDAEKLGIDEGGLVRVSTRIGHFVISAWRTEGIRPGVVAASHHMGRWRLEEDKARSWGAGKAAISHTAHGDTGGGSVWKLRREHGNQPYASDDAD
;
A
#
# COMPACT_ATOMS: atom_id res chain seq x y z
N TYR A 1 -1.52 -10.22 -1.39
CA TYR A 1 -2.40 -10.74 -0.33
C TYR A 1 -3.73 -11.26 -0.88
N GLN A 2 -4.40 -10.55 -1.76
CA GLN A 2 -5.72 -10.95 -2.26
C GLN A 2 -5.73 -12.32 -2.94
N SER A 3 -4.73 -12.63 -3.76
CA SER A 3 -4.66 -13.86 -4.54
C SER A 3 -4.49 -15.18 -3.73
N TRP A 4 -4.40 -15.12 -2.41
CA TRP A 4 -4.19 -16.31 -1.58
C TRP A 4 -4.74 -16.20 -0.15
N MET A 5 -5.16 -15.02 0.30
CA MET A 5 -5.85 -14.84 1.58
C MET A 5 -7.13 -14.00 1.48
N GLY A 6 -7.46 -13.50 0.29
CA GLY A 6 -8.71 -12.79 0.00
C GLY A 6 -8.82 -11.38 0.60
N HIS A 7 -7.76 -10.85 1.18
CA HIS A 7 -7.72 -9.51 1.79
C HIS A 7 -6.66 -8.64 1.15
N ASP A 8 -6.84 -7.32 1.25
CA ASP A 8 -5.90 -6.35 0.69
C ASP A 8 -4.58 -6.34 1.49
N ARG A 9 -4.62 -5.84 2.70
CA ARG A 9 -3.42 -5.68 3.53
C ARG A 9 -3.63 -6.22 4.92
N PRO A 10 -2.66 -6.95 5.47
CA PRO A 10 -2.75 -7.43 6.85
C PRO A 10 -2.53 -6.29 7.85
N SER A 11 -3.10 -6.45 9.02
CA SER A 11 -3.00 -5.55 10.16
C SER A 11 -2.44 -6.28 11.36
N SER A 12 -1.38 -5.75 11.96
CA SER A 12 -0.64 -6.44 13.01
C SER A 12 -1.01 -5.94 14.40
N ASP A 13 -1.28 -6.86 15.31
CA ASP A 13 -1.50 -6.57 16.72
C ASP A 13 -0.18 -6.52 17.49
N PHE A 14 0.64 -5.51 17.21
CA PHE A 14 1.98 -5.38 17.77
C PHE A 14 2.01 -5.33 19.29
N ALA A 15 1.08 -4.64 19.93
CA ALA A 15 1.11 -4.45 21.39
C ALA A 15 1.07 -5.75 22.18
N ASN A 16 0.42 -6.78 21.63
CA ASN A 16 0.25 -8.10 22.25
C ASN A 16 1.22 -9.17 21.73
N ALA A 17 2.04 -8.83 20.74
CA ALA A 17 2.98 -9.76 20.13
C ALA A 17 4.15 -10.13 21.07
N LYS A 18 4.76 -11.28 20.83
CA LYS A 18 6.01 -11.74 21.45
C LYS A 18 7.17 -11.70 20.48
N VAL A 19 6.90 -11.88 19.20
CA VAL A 19 7.87 -11.72 18.12
C VAL A 19 7.27 -10.79 17.07
N ILE A 20 8.01 -9.75 16.70
CA ILE A 20 7.61 -8.78 15.68
C ILE A 20 8.64 -8.83 14.56
N PHE A 21 8.19 -9.14 13.34
CA PHE A 21 9.02 -9.26 12.16
C PHE A 21 8.67 -8.16 11.14
N LEU A 22 9.62 -7.29 10.86
CA LEU A 22 9.42 -6.12 10.02
C LEU A 22 10.32 -6.18 8.79
N ILE A 23 9.75 -6.03 7.60
CA ILE A 23 10.50 -6.00 6.34
C ILE A 23 10.24 -4.67 5.65
N SER A 24 11.31 -3.92 5.35
CA SER A 24 11.21 -2.65 4.61
C SER A 24 10.23 -1.65 5.26
N ALA A 25 10.06 -1.72 6.57
CA ALA A 25 9.06 -0.99 7.32
C ALA A 25 9.72 0.00 8.28
N HIS A 26 9.75 1.28 7.91
CA HIS A 26 10.26 2.39 8.70
C HIS A 26 9.10 3.01 9.49
N LEU A 27 8.66 2.34 10.56
CA LEU A 27 7.37 2.60 11.18
C LEU A 27 7.32 3.89 12.01
N GLU A 28 8.43 4.33 12.59
CA GLU A 28 8.50 5.58 13.36
C GLU A 28 8.49 6.84 12.47
N ALA A 29 8.73 6.72 11.18
CA ALA A 29 8.65 7.84 10.24
C ALA A 29 7.20 8.19 9.81
N GLY A 30 6.20 7.74 10.57
CA GLY A 30 4.81 8.05 10.32
C GLY A 30 4.18 7.20 9.19
N HIS A 31 3.77 6.02 9.53
CA HIS A 31 3.10 5.11 8.62
C HIS A 31 1.58 5.28 8.77
N TYR A 32 0.94 6.07 7.89
CA TYR A 32 -0.51 6.31 7.87
C TYR A 32 -1.12 6.75 9.22
N PHE A 33 -0.52 7.71 9.92
CA PHE A 33 -1.01 8.16 11.23
C PHE A 33 -1.11 7.07 12.30
N ASN A 34 -0.35 6.00 12.14
CA ASN A 34 -0.49 4.80 12.93
C ASN A 34 0.35 4.84 14.20
N PRO A 35 -0.15 4.36 15.31
CA PRO A 35 0.61 4.25 16.55
C PRO A 35 1.57 3.04 16.54
N HIS A 36 2.07 2.62 15.39
CA HIS A 36 2.93 1.44 15.28
C HIS A 36 4.16 1.53 16.18
N ALA A 37 4.86 2.66 16.15
CA ALA A 37 6.04 2.85 16.99
C ALA A 37 5.70 2.71 18.48
N GLN A 38 4.60 3.31 18.91
CA GLN A 38 4.12 3.19 20.30
C GLN A 38 3.79 1.75 20.64
N ARG A 39 3.02 1.05 19.77
CA ARG A 39 2.62 -0.35 19.99
C ARG A 39 3.80 -1.32 20.03
N ILE A 40 4.80 -1.11 19.19
CA ILE A 40 6.05 -1.87 19.23
C ILE A 40 6.81 -1.62 20.54
N LEU A 41 6.88 -0.37 21.01
CA LEU A 41 7.51 -0.04 22.29
C LEU A 41 6.76 -0.65 23.48
N GLU A 42 5.44 -0.70 23.45
CA GLU A 42 4.62 -1.39 24.45
C GLU A 42 4.93 -2.88 24.48
N ALA A 43 5.01 -3.53 23.31
CA ALA A 43 5.40 -4.94 23.19
C ALA A 43 6.83 -5.19 23.71
N LYS A 44 7.79 -4.35 23.32
CA LYS A 44 9.18 -4.47 23.82
C LYS A 44 9.27 -4.34 25.33
N LYS A 45 8.53 -3.42 25.94
CA LYS A 45 8.43 -3.32 27.41
C LYS A 45 7.84 -4.58 28.03
N ALA A 46 6.98 -5.30 27.32
CA ALA A 46 6.42 -6.59 27.72
C ALA A 46 7.32 -7.80 27.35
N GLY A 47 8.54 -7.55 26.88
CA GLY A 47 9.55 -8.56 26.57
C GLY A 47 9.51 -9.10 25.14
N ALA A 48 8.76 -8.51 24.23
CA ALA A 48 8.76 -8.90 22.83
C ALA A 48 10.11 -8.62 22.16
N LYS A 49 10.46 -9.48 21.18
CA LYS A 49 11.64 -9.32 20.32
C LYS A 49 11.25 -8.76 18.98
N VAL A 50 12.04 -7.83 18.47
CA VAL A 50 11.84 -7.16 17.18
C VAL A 50 12.95 -7.54 16.22
N ILE A 51 12.57 -8.07 15.06
CA ILE A 51 13.44 -8.43 13.95
C ILE A 51 13.16 -7.42 12.83
N CYS A 52 14.19 -6.75 12.33
CA CYS A 52 14.08 -5.78 11.25
C CYS A 52 14.97 -6.20 10.07
N VAL A 53 14.33 -6.49 8.94
CA VAL A 53 14.98 -6.80 7.67
C VAL A 53 14.98 -5.53 6.82
N ASP A 54 16.12 -4.92 6.67
CA ASP A 54 16.33 -3.69 5.90
C ASP A 54 17.83 -3.57 5.59
N PRO A 55 18.27 -3.41 4.35
CA PRO A 55 19.68 -3.18 4.04
C PRO A 55 20.22 -1.89 4.64
N ARG A 56 19.35 -1.00 5.07
CA ARG A 56 19.65 0.28 5.72
C ARG A 56 19.28 0.23 7.20
N LEU A 57 20.18 0.64 8.07
CA LEU A 57 19.91 0.79 9.51
C LEU A 57 19.01 2.02 9.73
N SER A 58 17.70 1.81 9.54
CA SER A 58 16.69 2.82 9.86
C SER A 58 16.57 3.02 11.36
N ASN A 59 15.83 4.05 11.80
CA ASN A 59 15.53 4.22 13.22
C ASN A 59 14.78 2.99 13.78
N THR A 60 13.93 2.34 12.99
CA THR A 60 13.30 1.06 13.35
C THR A 60 14.35 -0.03 13.55
N GLY A 61 15.26 -0.19 12.60
CA GLY A 61 16.38 -1.14 12.70
C GLY A 61 17.27 -0.88 13.91
N ALA A 62 17.57 0.39 14.20
CA ALA A 62 18.37 0.78 15.36
C ALA A 62 17.71 0.48 16.73
N LYS A 63 16.41 0.19 16.75
CA LYS A 63 15.66 -0.20 17.95
C LYS A 63 15.28 -1.70 17.97
N ALA A 64 15.60 -2.42 16.91
CA ALA A 64 15.36 -3.86 16.80
C ALA A 64 16.32 -4.65 17.70
N ASP A 65 15.93 -5.87 18.06
CA ASP A 65 16.80 -6.85 18.71
C ASP A 65 17.71 -7.54 17.68
N TYR A 66 17.21 -7.68 16.44
CA TYR A 66 17.94 -8.20 15.29
C TYR A 66 17.79 -7.23 14.11
N TRP A 67 18.88 -6.74 13.58
CA TRP A 67 18.94 -6.06 12.30
C TRP A 67 19.59 -6.96 11.26
N LEU A 68 18.85 -7.26 10.21
CA LEU A 68 19.25 -8.18 9.15
C LEU A 68 19.41 -7.40 7.83
N PRO A 69 20.61 -6.95 7.49
CA PRO A 69 20.88 -6.23 6.24
C PRO A 69 20.98 -7.21 5.06
N THR A 70 19.84 -7.71 4.59
CA THR A 70 19.78 -8.60 3.44
C THR A 70 20.17 -7.92 2.14
N TRP A 71 20.58 -8.69 1.14
CA TRP A 71 20.59 -8.22 -0.24
C TRP A 71 19.14 -7.96 -0.69
N PRO A 72 18.84 -6.78 -1.28
CA PRO A 72 17.50 -6.48 -1.78
C PRO A 72 17.02 -7.53 -2.80
N GLY A 73 15.76 -7.98 -2.65
CA GLY A 73 15.17 -9.02 -3.49
C GLY A 73 15.46 -10.45 -3.05
N THR A 74 16.17 -10.65 -1.93
CA THR A 74 16.44 -11.99 -1.38
C THR A 74 15.63 -12.30 -0.11
N GLU A 75 14.80 -11.39 0.32
CA GLU A 75 13.98 -11.55 1.53
C GLU A 75 13.10 -12.81 1.51
N PRO A 76 12.46 -13.21 0.40
CA PRO A 76 11.69 -14.45 0.37
C PRO A 76 12.55 -15.69 0.62
N PHE A 77 13.81 -15.67 0.19
CA PHE A 77 14.73 -16.80 0.45
C PHE A 77 15.01 -16.97 1.95
N LEU A 78 15.25 -15.85 2.67
CA LEU A 78 15.37 -15.83 4.12
C LEU A 78 14.12 -16.39 4.81
N LEU A 79 12.94 -15.91 4.40
CA LEU A 79 11.66 -16.31 4.98
C LEU A 79 11.36 -17.79 4.76
N LEU A 80 11.66 -18.32 3.58
CA LEU A 80 11.48 -19.75 3.27
C LEU A 80 12.48 -20.64 4.02
N ALA A 81 13.69 -20.17 4.30
CA ALA A 81 14.63 -20.87 5.16
C ALA A 81 14.09 -20.97 6.61
N ILE A 82 13.51 -19.88 7.12
CA ILE A 82 12.85 -19.89 8.44
C ILE A 82 11.62 -20.81 8.42
N ALA A 83 10.78 -20.75 7.38
CA ALA A 83 9.62 -21.61 7.22
C ALA A 83 10.01 -23.11 7.22
N ARG A 84 11.06 -23.47 6.47
CA ARG A 84 11.60 -24.81 6.45
C ARG A 84 12.02 -25.29 7.84
N LEU A 85 12.76 -24.47 8.58
CA LEU A 85 13.18 -24.83 9.95
C LEU A 85 11.98 -25.04 10.90
N LEU A 86 10.94 -24.22 10.80
CA LEU A 86 9.71 -24.40 11.57
C LEU A 86 9.04 -25.75 11.25
N ILE A 87 8.96 -26.11 9.97
CA ILE A 87 8.37 -27.39 9.54
C ILE A 87 9.25 -28.59 9.96
N GLU A 88 10.57 -28.46 9.77
CA GLU A 88 11.55 -29.52 10.07
C GLU A 88 11.64 -29.84 11.57
N SER A 89 11.64 -28.79 12.42
CA SER A 89 11.69 -28.98 13.88
C SER A 89 10.35 -29.37 14.50
N GLY A 90 9.23 -29.29 13.76
CA GLY A 90 7.88 -29.43 14.31
C GLY A 90 7.42 -28.20 15.10
N GLY A 91 8.12 -27.06 14.93
CA GLY A 91 7.78 -25.78 15.57
C GLY A 91 6.63 -25.02 14.89
N TRP A 92 5.87 -25.66 14.02
CA TRP A 92 4.71 -25.09 13.34
C TRP A 92 3.39 -25.48 14.04
N HIS A 93 2.36 -24.67 13.86
CA HIS A 93 1.04 -24.88 14.45
C HIS A 93 0.21 -25.83 13.55
N GLU A 94 0.47 -27.12 13.68
CA GLU A 94 -0.05 -28.17 12.80
C GLU A 94 -1.58 -28.15 12.68
N ASP A 95 -2.30 -27.98 13.80
CA ASP A 95 -3.76 -27.98 13.81
C ASP A 95 -4.34 -26.78 13.04
N PHE A 96 -3.76 -25.58 13.17
CA PHE A 96 -4.17 -24.43 12.39
C PHE A 96 -3.98 -24.66 10.89
N VAL A 97 -2.80 -25.13 10.49
CA VAL A 97 -2.50 -25.40 9.07
C VAL A 97 -3.45 -26.46 8.52
N ARG A 98 -3.73 -27.52 9.26
CA ARG A 98 -4.67 -28.57 8.86
C ARG A 98 -6.09 -28.04 8.66
N ARG A 99 -6.58 -27.20 9.54
CA ARG A 99 -7.96 -26.70 9.53
C ARG A 99 -8.16 -25.56 8.53
N TRP A 100 -7.18 -24.66 8.43
CA TRP A 100 -7.36 -23.36 7.80
C TRP A 100 -6.56 -23.12 6.54
N THR A 101 -5.96 -24.16 5.95
CA THR A 101 -5.33 -24.06 4.63
C THR A 101 -5.95 -25.05 3.63
N ASN A 102 -5.77 -24.78 2.35
CA ASN A 102 -6.21 -25.67 1.25
C ASN A 102 -5.13 -26.73 0.94
N TRP A 103 -4.63 -27.40 1.97
CA TRP A 103 -3.54 -28.39 1.86
C TRP A 103 -3.89 -29.56 0.92
N GLU A 104 -5.18 -29.91 0.78
CA GLU A 104 -5.64 -30.94 -0.13
C GLU A 104 -5.37 -30.52 -1.59
N THR A 105 -5.70 -29.27 -1.96
CA THR A 105 -5.40 -28.71 -3.27
C THR A 105 -3.90 -28.61 -3.47
N TYR A 106 -3.16 -28.14 -2.46
CA TYR A 106 -1.70 -28.09 -2.50
C TYR A 106 -1.08 -29.45 -2.83
N LEU A 107 -1.48 -30.54 -2.17
CA LEU A 107 -0.98 -31.89 -2.49
C LEU A 107 -1.37 -32.33 -3.89
N ARG A 108 -2.60 -32.08 -4.30
CA ARG A 108 -3.10 -32.50 -5.60
C ARG A 108 -2.36 -31.83 -6.75
N GLU A 109 -2.14 -30.53 -6.64
CA GLU A 109 -1.59 -29.73 -7.75
C GLU A 109 -0.05 -29.74 -7.77
N LYS A 110 0.60 -29.66 -6.61
CA LYS A 110 2.07 -29.62 -6.54
C LYS A 110 2.74 -30.97 -6.36
N HIS A 111 2.06 -31.94 -5.74
CA HIS A 111 2.61 -33.26 -5.44
C HIS A 111 1.68 -34.38 -5.90
N PRO A 112 1.29 -34.45 -7.18
CA PRO A 112 0.30 -35.41 -7.68
C PRO A 112 0.69 -36.89 -7.52
N SER A 113 1.95 -37.16 -7.28
CA SER A 113 2.43 -38.55 -6.99
C SER A 113 2.20 -38.97 -5.53
N ARG A 114 1.83 -38.05 -4.64
CA ARG A 114 1.55 -38.33 -3.23
C ARG A 114 0.07 -38.57 -3.00
N PRO A 115 -0.32 -39.43 -2.06
CA PRO A 115 -1.70 -39.48 -1.59
C PRO A 115 -2.16 -38.14 -1.04
N VAL A 116 -3.42 -37.77 -1.30
CA VAL A 116 -4.03 -36.58 -0.69
C VAL A 116 -4.45 -36.97 0.74
N ALA A 117 -3.50 -36.88 1.65
CA ALA A 117 -3.66 -37.23 3.07
C ALA A 117 -2.80 -36.32 3.94
N TRP A 118 -3.31 -35.97 5.12
CA TRP A 118 -2.66 -34.98 6.00
C TRP A 118 -1.22 -35.35 6.38
N ASP A 119 -0.96 -36.61 6.64
CA ASP A 119 0.38 -37.11 6.99
C ASP A 119 1.43 -36.93 5.89
N GLN A 120 1.02 -36.64 4.66
CA GLN A 120 1.89 -36.36 3.53
C GLN A 120 2.33 -34.87 3.46
N VAL A 121 1.59 -33.97 4.08
CA VAL A 121 1.76 -32.50 3.91
C VAL A 121 3.15 -32.07 4.39
N ARG A 122 3.58 -32.47 5.57
CA ARG A 122 4.90 -32.11 6.10
C ARG A 122 6.02 -32.56 5.16
N GLY A 123 5.96 -33.81 4.67
CA GLY A 123 6.94 -34.38 3.76
C GLY A 123 6.97 -33.62 2.41
N ALA A 124 5.80 -33.26 1.91
CA ALA A 124 5.66 -32.49 0.67
C ALA A 124 6.27 -31.07 0.80
N MET A 125 5.99 -30.37 1.89
CA MET A 125 6.57 -29.03 2.15
C MET A 125 8.10 -29.11 2.32
N LEU A 126 8.62 -30.11 3.02
CA LEU A 126 10.08 -30.26 3.17
C LEU A 126 10.78 -30.59 1.86
N GLU A 127 10.10 -31.31 0.96
CA GLU A 127 10.60 -31.55 -0.41
C GLU A 127 10.59 -30.27 -1.23
N GLU A 128 9.48 -29.52 -1.24
CA GLU A 128 9.36 -28.27 -1.98
C GLU A 128 10.38 -27.22 -1.52
N TYR A 129 10.57 -27.09 -0.21
CA TYR A 129 11.49 -26.13 0.37
C TYR A 129 12.89 -26.68 0.65
N ALA A 130 13.27 -27.82 0.05
CA ALA A 130 14.56 -28.46 0.29
C ALA A 130 15.78 -27.57 0.01
N ALA A 131 15.70 -26.70 -0.97
CA ALA A 131 16.78 -25.78 -1.34
C ALA A 131 17.03 -24.64 -0.34
N TYR A 132 16.04 -24.31 0.49
CA TYR A 132 16.12 -23.17 1.40
C TYR A 132 16.72 -23.57 2.76
N THR A 133 17.98 -24.04 2.76
CA THR A 133 18.70 -24.31 4.00
C THR A 133 19.23 -23.03 4.62
N PRO A 134 19.52 -22.98 5.93
CA PRO A 134 20.15 -21.81 6.55
C PRO A 134 21.47 -21.41 5.89
N GLU A 135 22.28 -22.38 5.48
CA GLU A 135 23.56 -22.14 4.80
C GLU A 135 23.37 -21.55 3.39
N ALA A 136 22.40 -22.09 2.63
CA ALA A 136 22.04 -21.51 1.32
C ALA A 136 21.47 -20.09 1.47
N ALA A 137 20.68 -19.86 2.52
CA ALA A 137 20.15 -18.54 2.82
C ALA A 137 21.25 -17.56 3.25
N GLU A 138 22.25 -17.98 4.01
CA GLU A 138 23.42 -17.15 4.32
C GLU A 138 24.15 -16.73 3.05
N GLN A 139 24.42 -17.66 2.15
CA GLN A 139 25.09 -17.37 0.88
C GLN A 139 24.28 -16.39 0.02
N LYS A 140 22.96 -16.57 -0.05
CA LYS A 140 22.08 -15.77 -0.92
C LYS A 140 21.76 -14.41 -0.33
N THR A 141 21.51 -14.32 0.98
CA THR A 141 21.01 -13.12 1.65
C THR A 141 22.09 -12.34 2.41
N GLY A 142 23.15 -13.01 2.79
CA GLY A 142 24.20 -12.49 3.66
C GLY A 142 23.85 -12.44 5.15
N VAL A 143 22.76 -13.08 5.57
CA VAL A 143 22.41 -13.25 6.97
C VAL A 143 22.99 -14.58 7.47
N ALA A 144 23.74 -14.56 8.56
CA ALA A 144 24.41 -15.74 9.11
C ALA A 144 23.41 -16.90 9.41
N ALA A 145 23.79 -18.11 9.02
CA ALA A 145 22.95 -19.31 9.20
C ALA A 145 22.53 -19.53 10.66
N ASP A 146 23.43 -19.25 11.62
CA ASP A 146 23.12 -19.39 13.03
C ASP A 146 22.08 -18.37 13.50
N THR A 147 22.13 -17.14 13.00
CA THR A 147 21.11 -16.12 13.26
C THR A 147 19.74 -16.55 12.69
N ILE A 148 19.72 -17.15 11.51
CA ILE A 148 18.48 -17.69 10.89
C ILE A 148 17.89 -18.79 11.78
N ARG A 149 18.72 -19.69 12.32
CA ARG A 149 18.27 -20.74 13.27
C ARG A 149 17.72 -20.15 14.56
N GLU A 150 18.45 -19.21 15.16
CA GLU A 150 18.01 -18.53 16.38
C GLU A 150 16.65 -17.84 16.21
N ILE A 151 16.44 -17.17 15.09
CA ILE A 151 15.16 -16.53 14.76
C ILE A 151 14.06 -17.56 14.57
N ALA A 152 14.32 -18.67 13.89
CA ALA A 152 13.35 -19.74 13.71
C ALA A 152 12.93 -20.36 15.06
N GLU A 153 13.88 -20.63 15.95
CA GLU A 153 13.62 -21.10 17.32
C GLU A 153 12.80 -20.10 18.14
N LEU A 154 13.15 -18.81 18.04
CA LEU A 154 12.41 -17.73 18.70
C LEU A 154 10.94 -17.67 18.22
N ILE A 155 10.70 -17.83 16.92
CA ILE A 155 9.35 -17.85 16.35
C ILE A 155 8.61 -19.11 16.80
N ALA A 156 9.24 -20.28 16.71
CA ALA A 156 8.66 -21.57 17.13
C ALA A 156 8.24 -21.59 18.61
N ALA A 157 9.00 -20.91 19.47
CA ALA A 157 8.69 -20.79 20.90
C ALA A 157 7.49 -19.87 21.21
N ASN A 158 6.98 -19.13 20.24
CA ASN A 158 5.91 -18.16 20.44
C ASN A 158 4.74 -18.34 19.45
N PRO A 159 4.12 -19.53 19.39
CA PRO A 159 2.97 -19.76 18.51
C PRO A 159 1.84 -18.80 18.85
N THR A 160 1.05 -18.41 17.85
CA THR A 160 -0.08 -17.46 17.92
C THR A 160 0.28 -16.03 18.35
N LYS A 161 1.58 -15.72 18.57
CA LYS A 161 2.07 -14.41 19.06
C LYS A 161 3.12 -13.79 18.13
N PHE A 162 3.14 -14.19 16.89
CA PHE A 162 4.01 -13.70 15.84
C PHE A 162 3.30 -12.62 15.02
N ALA A 163 3.71 -11.36 15.13
CA ALA A 163 3.20 -10.25 14.33
C ALA A 163 4.20 -9.88 13.24
N SER A 164 3.72 -9.72 12.03
CA SER A 164 4.56 -9.41 10.87
C SER A 164 4.05 -8.23 10.07
N HIS A 165 4.96 -7.47 9.47
CA HIS A 165 4.60 -6.36 8.58
C HIS A 165 5.67 -6.15 7.52
N ASN A 166 5.24 -5.94 6.28
CA ASN A 166 6.10 -5.47 5.21
C ASN A 166 5.50 -4.23 4.55
N TRP A 167 6.35 -3.44 3.91
CA TRP A 167 5.92 -2.29 3.15
C TRP A 167 6.37 -2.35 1.69
N ARG A 168 5.91 -1.38 0.90
CA ARG A 168 6.00 -1.38 -0.56
C ARG A 168 7.41 -1.55 -1.12
N ALA A 169 8.46 -1.02 -0.48
CA ALA A 169 9.80 -1.06 -1.06
C ALA A 169 10.26 -2.50 -1.36
N ALA A 170 10.14 -3.42 -0.42
CA ALA A 170 10.44 -4.82 -0.67
C ALA A 170 9.35 -5.53 -1.47
N GLY A 171 8.08 -5.17 -1.27
CA GLY A 171 6.93 -5.83 -1.88
C GLY A 171 6.60 -5.41 -3.31
N ALA A 172 7.04 -4.25 -3.76
CA ALA A 172 6.70 -3.68 -5.07
C ALA A 172 7.89 -3.04 -5.81
N GLY A 173 9.06 -3.01 -5.20
CA GLY A 173 10.25 -2.37 -5.77
C GLY A 173 11.04 -3.24 -6.74
N ASN A 174 10.68 -4.50 -6.90
CA ASN A 174 11.41 -5.46 -7.74
C ASN A 174 10.49 -6.58 -8.25
N LEU A 175 11.01 -7.30 -9.26
CA LEU A 175 10.33 -8.45 -9.86
C LEU A 175 10.10 -9.52 -8.83
N GLY A 176 9.52 -10.07 -8.27
CA GLY A 176 9.38 -11.09 -7.20
C GLY A 176 9.07 -10.50 -5.84
N GLY A 177 9.04 -9.18 -5.71
CA GLY A 177 8.79 -8.52 -4.43
C GLY A 177 7.45 -8.87 -3.80
N TRP A 178 6.43 -9.16 -4.57
CA TRP A 178 5.13 -9.61 -4.07
C TRP A 178 5.20 -10.94 -3.30
N GLN A 179 6.20 -11.77 -3.58
CA GLN A 179 6.45 -12.99 -2.80
C GLN A 179 7.02 -12.68 -1.41
N VAL A 180 7.60 -11.50 -1.19
CA VAL A 180 7.98 -11.06 0.18
C VAL A 180 6.76 -11.05 1.08
N ALA A 181 5.67 -10.43 0.63
CA ALA A 181 4.42 -10.39 1.38
C ALA A 181 3.86 -11.79 1.64
N ARG A 182 3.88 -12.65 0.62
CA ARG A 182 3.36 -14.01 0.71
C ARG A 182 4.18 -14.89 1.65
N CYS A 183 5.52 -14.91 1.47
CA CYS A 183 6.41 -15.70 2.33
C CYS A 183 6.41 -15.21 3.78
N LEU A 184 6.29 -13.89 4.00
CA LEU A 184 6.19 -13.36 5.36
C LEU A 184 4.89 -13.80 6.05
N PHE A 185 3.76 -13.67 5.36
CA PHE A 185 2.49 -14.12 5.95
C PHE A 185 2.39 -15.65 6.05
N PHE A 186 3.13 -16.38 5.22
CA PHE A 186 3.25 -17.84 5.37
C PHE A 186 3.83 -18.21 6.74
N LEU A 187 4.74 -17.41 7.32
CA LEU A 187 5.20 -17.61 8.69
C LEU A 187 4.07 -17.40 9.71
N ASN A 188 3.15 -16.46 9.47
CA ASN A 188 1.95 -16.32 10.31
C ASN A 188 1.05 -17.56 10.23
N VAL A 189 0.89 -18.10 9.02
CA VAL A 189 0.12 -19.34 8.80
C VAL A 189 0.76 -20.52 9.55
N LEU A 190 2.06 -20.72 9.37
CA LEU A 190 2.79 -21.82 10.03
C LEU A 190 2.75 -21.72 11.55
N THR A 191 2.70 -20.53 12.12
CA THR A 191 2.66 -20.31 13.58
C THR A 191 1.25 -20.21 14.15
N GLY A 192 0.21 -20.30 13.31
CA GLY A 192 -1.18 -20.08 13.73
C GLY A 192 -1.44 -18.65 14.21
N SER A 193 -0.60 -17.69 13.77
CA SER A 193 -0.65 -16.29 14.23
C SER A 193 -1.49 -15.41 13.30
N VAL A 194 -2.59 -15.96 12.79
CA VAL A 194 -3.49 -15.26 11.86
C VAL A 194 -4.69 -14.73 12.61
N ALA A 195 -4.87 -13.44 12.65
CA ALA A 195 -5.93 -12.73 13.37
C ALA A 195 -6.03 -13.10 14.87
N THR A 196 -4.98 -13.65 15.45
CA THR A 196 -4.90 -13.92 16.89
C THR A 196 -4.48 -12.68 17.67
N LYS A 197 -4.71 -12.67 18.97
CA LYS A 197 -4.19 -11.60 19.84
C LYS A 197 -2.67 -11.67 19.91
N GLY A 198 -2.00 -10.69 19.28
CA GLY A 198 -0.53 -10.65 19.10
C GLY A 198 -0.07 -11.27 17.78
N GLY A 199 -0.97 -11.62 16.90
CA GLY A 199 -0.71 -12.05 15.52
C GLY A 199 -0.93 -10.93 14.50
N THR A 200 -1.19 -11.34 13.26
CA THR A 200 -1.47 -10.43 12.13
C THR A 200 -2.84 -10.77 11.55
N ALA A 201 -3.74 -9.80 11.57
CA ALA A 201 -5.09 -9.98 11.02
C ALA A 201 -5.06 -9.98 9.49
N GLY A 202 -5.97 -10.73 8.87
CA GLY A 202 -6.09 -10.82 7.42
C GLY A 202 -6.49 -9.50 6.76
N ASN A 203 -7.33 -8.71 7.42
CA ASN A 203 -7.83 -7.45 6.88
C ASN A 203 -7.34 -6.27 7.72
N GLY A 204 -6.53 -5.43 7.11
CA GLY A 204 -6.04 -4.20 7.72
C GLY A 204 -6.84 -2.96 7.40
N THR A 205 -7.81 -3.03 6.49
CA THR A 205 -8.57 -1.86 6.07
C THR A 205 -9.95 -1.84 6.74
N ASN A 206 -10.09 -0.97 7.69
CA ASN A 206 -11.38 -0.65 8.30
C ASN A 206 -12.07 0.46 7.49
N LYS A 207 -12.19 0.29 6.19
CA LYS A 207 -12.86 1.28 5.35
C LYS A 207 -14.35 1.16 5.53
N PHE A 208 -14.94 2.20 6.07
CA PHE A 208 -16.38 2.36 6.10
C PHE A 208 -16.82 2.97 4.75
N LYS A 209 -17.82 2.37 4.15
CA LYS A 209 -18.33 2.89 2.88
C LYS A 209 -19.01 4.24 3.13
N PRO A 210 -18.86 5.23 2.23
CA PRO A 210 -19.70 6.40 2.26
C PRO A 210 -21.16 5.97 2.07
N ALA A 211 -22.07 6.71 2.67
CA ALA A 211 -23.49 6.53 2.43
C ALA A 211 -23.81 7.12 1.06
N ALA A 212 -23.91 6.28 0.06
CA ALA A 212 -24.43 6.67 -1.25
C ALA A 212 -25.84 6.12 -1.40
N PRO A 213 -26.82 6.93 -1.78
CA PRO A 213 -28.16 6.46 -2.08
C PRO A 213 -28.13 5.59 -3.34
N GLY A 214 -28.61 4.37 -3.23
CA GLY A 214 -28.68 3.42 -4.33
C GLY A 214 -27.32 2.78 -4.72
N GLY A 215 -27.23 2.10 -5.82
CA GLY A 215 -25.99 1.49 -6.32
C GLY A 215 -25.22 2.44 -7.23
N ALA A 216 -23.90 2.44 -7.21
CA ALA A 216 -23.09 3.23 -8.15
C ALA A 216 -23.40 2.86 -9.61
N PRO A 217 -23.30 3.79 -10.56
CA PRO A 217 -23.40 3.47 -11.97
C PRO A 217 -22.42 2.35 -12.33
N THR A 218 -22.81 1.49 -13.26
CA THR A 218 -21.91 0.45 -13.76
C THR A 218 -20.67 1.12 -14.34
N ILE A 219 -19.52 0.76 -13.82
CA ILE A 219 -18.23 1.24 -14.30
C ILE A 219 -17.77 0.27 -15.38
N THR A 220 -17.48 0.78 -16.56
CA THR A 220 -16.72 0.04 -17.58
C THR A 220 -15.27 0.38 -17.39
N SER A 221 -14.46 -0.58 -16.98
CA SER A 221 -13.02 -0.41 -16.84
C SER A 221 -12.28 -1.11 -17.99
N TRP A 222 -11.05 -0.69 -18.21
CA TRP A 222 -10.17 -1.40 -19.10
C TRP A 222 -9.67 -2.66 -18.40
N ASN A 223 -10.13 -3.81 -18.83
CA ASN A 223 -9.76 -5.08 -18.22
C ASN A 223 -8.24 -5.32 -18.22
N GLU A 224 -7.56 -4.88 -19.28
CA GLU A 224 -6.11 -4.97 -19.39
C GLU A 224 -5.38 -4.14 -18.34
N LEU A 225 -5.98 -3.08 -17.83
CA LEU A 225 -5.40 -2.25 -16.76
C LEU A 225 -5.65 -2.82 -15.37
N GLU A 226 -6.79 -3.49 -15.17
CA GLU A 226 -7.12 -4.10 -13.87
C GLU A 226 -6.55 -5.50 -13.72
N TRP A 227 -6.62 -6.30 -14.78
CA TRP A 227 -6.22 -7.70 -14.81
C TRP A 227 -5.40 -8.03 -16.05
N PRO A 228 -4.29 -7.37 -16.28
CA PRO A 228 -3.50 -7.66 -17.45
C PRO A 228 -2.92 -9.06 -17.34
N ARG A 229 -3.25 -9.97 -18.23
CA ARG A 229 -2.59 -11.28 -18.33
C ARG A 229 -1.08 -11.14 -18.51
N GLU A 230 -0.68 -10.08 -19.17
CA GLU A 230 0.73 -9.72 -19.34
C GLU A 230 1.37 -9.23 -18.06
N PHE A 231 0.59 -8.61 -17.18
CA PHE A 231 1.08 -7.95 -15.95
C PHE A 231 0.22 -8.26 -14.72
N PRO A 232 0.02 -9.52 -14.36
CA PRO A 232 -0.90 -9.90 -13.29
C PRO A 232 -0.53 -9.33 -11.91
N LEU A 233 0.72 -8.87 -11.74
CA LEU A 233 1.18 -8.22 -10.50
C LEU A 233 0.74 -6.76 -10.37
N SER A 234 0.18 -6.19 -11.42
CA SER A 234 -0.31 -4.80 -11.43
C SER A 234 -1.77 -4.65 -10.99
N TYR A 235 -2.38 -5.71 -10.51
CA TYR A 235 -3.74 -5.66 -9.98
C TYR A 235 -3.92 -4.48 -9.03
N HIS A 236 -4.91 -3.64 -9.29
CA HIS A 236 -5.16 -2.35 -8.65
C HIS A 236 -4.02 -1.31 -8.75
N GLU A 237 -2.98 -1.56 -9.54
CA GLU A 237 -1.86 -0.63 -9.68
C GLU A 237 -1.73 -0.14 -11.13
N MET A 238 -2.65 0.72 -11.52
CA MET A 238 -2.69 1.29 -12.87
C MET A 238 -1.70 2.44 -13.07
N SER A 239 -1.14 2.98 -12.00
CA SER A 239 -0.29 4.16 -12.05
C SER A 239 1.02 3.97 -12.81
N ILE A 240 1.43 2.73 -13.05
CA ILE A 240 2.62 2.41 -13.83
C ILE A 240 2.24 2.05 -15.26
N LEU A 241 1.18 1.29 -15.48
CA LEU A 241 0.81 0.75 -16.79
C LEU A 241 0.06 1.73 -17.67
N LEU A 242 -0.80 2.57 -17.09
CA LEU A 242 -1.65 3.48 -17.86
C LEU A 242 -0.90 4.33 -18.90
N PRO A 243 0.22 5.00 -18.57
CA PRO A 243 0.92 5.80 -19.58
C PRO A 243 1.53 4.95 -20.71
N HIS A 244 1.97 3.72 -20.41
CA HIS A 244 2.46 2.81 -21.43
C HIS A 244 1.36 2.42 -22.41
N PHE A 245 0.18 2.04 -21.90
CA PHE A 245 -0.94 1.65 -22.74
C PHE A 245 -1.47 2.80 -23.61
N LEU A 246 -1.50 4.01 -23.05
CA LEU A 246 -1.83 5.22 -23.81
C LEU A 246 -0.81 5.46 -24.92
N ASN A 247 0.49 5.33 -24.63
CA ASN A 247 1.55 5.54 -25.61
C ASN A 247 1.61 4.44 -26.68
N GLU A 248 1.15 3.23 -26.36
CA GLU A 248 1.01 2.11 -27.29
C GLU A 248 -0.27 2.19 -28.14
N GLY A 249 -1.14 3.16 -27.91
CA GLY A 249 -2.40 3.32 -28.62
C GLY A 249 -3.48 2.30 -28.24
N ARG A 250 -3.38 1.72 -27.04
CA ARG A 250 -4.36 0.74 -26.53
C ARG A 250 -5.64 1.38 -25.98
N GLY A 251 -5.76 2.70 -26.07
CA GLY A 251 -6.92 3.47 -25.69
C GLY A 251 -6.61 4.95 -25.53
N SER A 252 -7.62 5.75 -25.19
CA SER A 252 -7.48 7.17 -24.90
C SER A 252 -8.43 7.57 -23.78
N LEU A 253 -8.15 8.71 -23.13
CA LEU A 253 -8.96 9.27 -22.05
C LEU A 253 -9.54 10.61 -22.47
N GLU A 254 -10.85 10.78 -22.34
CA GLU A 254 -11.49 12.07 -22.54
C GLU A 254 -11.15 13.04 -21.39
N VAL A 255 -11.15 12.57 -20.15
CA VAL A 255 -10.77 13.34 -18.98
C VAL A 255 -9.95 12.49 -18.02
N TYR A 256 -8.82 13.02 -17.56
CA TYR A 256 -7.99 12.43 -16.52
C TYR A 256 -7.87 13.37 -15.33
N PHE A 257 -8.24 12.91 -14.15
CA PHE A 257 -8.03 13.63 -12.90
C PHE A 257 -6.82 13.08 -12.14
N SER A 258 -5.77 13.89 -11.99
CA SER A 258 -4.69 13.57 -11.05
C SER A 258 -4.95 14.22 -9.69
N ARG A 259 -5.26 13.39 -8.70
CA ARG A 259 -5.57 13.86 -7.35
C ARG A 259 -4.40 13.68 -6.41
N VAL A 260 -3.74 14.78 -6.01
CA VAL A 260 -2.58 14.76 -5.09
C VAL A 260 -1.51 13.74 -5.52
N TYR A 261 -1.44 13.49 -6.80
CA TYR A 261 -0.59 12.48 -7.43
C TYR A 261 0.38 13.14 -8.41
N ASN A 262 1.66 12.78 -8.30
CA ASN A 262 2.73 13.39 -9.08
C ASN A 262 3.54 12.34 -9.85
N PRO A 263 2.92 11.59 -10.77
CA PRO A 263 3.54 10.44 -11.43
C PRO A 263 4.75 10.81 -12.27
N ILE A 264 4.74 11.97 -12.91
CA ILE A 264 5.89 12.43 -13.71
C ILE A 264 7.19 12.46 -12.89
N TRP A 265 7.08 12.71 -11.58
CA TRP A 265 8.23 12.78 -10.69
C TRP A 265 8.44 11.52 -9.86
N THR A 266 7.39 10.89 -9.40
CA THR A 266 7.47 9.82 -8.39
C THR A 266 7.46 8.41 -8.96
N ASN A 267 6.98 8.24 -10.20
CA ASN A 267 6.96 6.92 -10.82
C ASN A 267 8.29 6.63 -11.54
N PRO A 268 8.68 5.35 -11.60
CA PRO A 268 9.76 4.95 -12.50
C PRO A 268 9.45 5.41 -13.93
N ASP A 269 10.47 5.99 -14.59
CA ASP A 269 10.33 6.49 -15.96
C ASP A 269 9.13 7.44 -16.15
N GLY A 270 9.10 8.54 -15.39
CA GLY A 270 8.04 9.55 -15.48
C GLY A 270 7.90 10.22 -16.85
N PHE A 271 8.80 9.94 -17.80
CA PHE A 271 8.71 10.42 -19.18
C PHE A 271 7.56 9.79 -19.94
N THR A 272 7.23 8.54 -19.67
CA THR A 272 6.05 7.87 -20.23
C THR A 272 4.76 8.61 -19.86
N TRP A 273 4.67 9.08 -18.60
CA TRP A 273 3.57 9.92 -18.16
C TRP A 273 3.55 11.27 -18.86
N MET A 274 4.72 11.87 -19.04
CA MET A 274 4.84 13.17 -19.69
C MET A 274 4.43 13.11 -21.15
N GLU A 275 4.82 12.04 -21.86
CA GLU A 275 4.41 11.80 -23.24
C GLU A 275 2.90 11.58 -23.36
N ALA A 276 2.30 10.84 -22.44
CA ALA A 276 0.86 10.62 -22.45
C ALA A 276 0.06 11.89 -22.13
N LEU A 277 0.47 12.65 -21.10
CA LEU A 277 -0.27 13.84 -20.66
C LEU A 277 -0.08 15.09 -21.55
N THR A 278 0.89 15.08 -22.45
CA THR A 278 1.12 16.18 -23.40
C THR A 278 0.59 15.91 -24.81
N ASP A 279 -0.13 14.81 -24.99
CA ASP A 279 -0.72 14.39 -26.26
C ASP A 279 -2.24 14.34 -26.11
N GLU A 280 -2.93 15.31 -26.74
CA GLU A 280 -4.38 15.43 -26.68
C GLU A 280 -5.13 14.26 -27.36
N GLU A 281 -4.47 13.49 -28.23
CA GLU A 281 -5.06 12.26 -28.79
C GLU A 281 -5.10 11.13 -27.76
N LYS A 282 -4.23 11.17 -26.74
CA LYS A 282 -4.16 10.18 -25.66
C LYS A 282 -4.95 10.62 -24.42
N VAL A 283 -4.77 11.85 -24.00
CA VAL A 283 -5.48 12.46 -22.86
C VAL A 283 -6.00 13.82 -23.29
N ARG A 284 -7.29 13.92 -23.55
CA ARG A 284 -7.91 15.11 -24.12
C ARG A 284 -8.01 16.26 -23.12
N CYS A 285 -8.21 15.96 -21.86
CA CYS A 285 -8.27 16.95 -20.81
C CYS A 285 -7.66 16.39 -19.53
N HIS A 286 -6.61 17.03 -19.02
CA HIS A 286 -5.99 16.69 -17.74
C HIS A 286 -6.33 17.75 -16.68
N VAL A 287 -6.96 17.32 -15.60
CA VAL A 287 -7.32 18.17 -14.46
C VAL A 287 -6.51 17.75 -13.24
N ALA A 288 -5.69 18.63 -12.70
CA ALA A 288 -4.91 18.38 -11.49
C ALA A 288 -5.61 18.95 -10.25
N LEU A 289 -6.02 18.08 -9.35
CA LEU A 289 -6.53 18.44 -8.02
C LEU A 289 -5.37 18.37 -7.02
N THR A 290 -4.85 19.51 -6.60
CA THR A 290 -3.64 19.52 -5.77
C THR A 290 -3.60 20.70 -4.80
N PRO A 291 -3.15 20.49 -3.54
CA PRO A 291 -2.95 21.57 -2.58
C PRO A 291 -1.66 22.35 -2.84
N THR A 292 -0.75 21.81 -3.62
CA THR A 292 0.55 22.42 -3.96
C THR A 292 0.90 22.12 -5.41
N TRP A 293 1.61 23.02 -6.07
CA TRP A 293 2.14 22.76 -7.39
C TRP A 293 3.06 21.54 -7.39
N SER A 294 2.92 20.72 -8.43
CA SER A 294 3.74 19.54 -8.69
C SER A 294 4.19 19.51 -10.15
N GLU A 295 5.15 18.66 -10.46
CA GLU A 295 5.64 18.46 -11.83
C GLU A 295 4.50 18.02 -12.76
N THR A 296 3.64 17.13 -12.29
CA THR A 296 2.47 16.68 -13.06
C THR A 296 1.46 17.80 -13.28
N ALA A 297 1.24 18.65 -12.29
CA ALA A 297 0.31 19.76 -12.41
C ALA A 297 0.75 20.81 -13.46
N TRP A 298 2.05 20.90 -13.76
CA TRP A 298 2.55 21.77 -14.84
C TRP A 298 2.10 21.36 -16.24
N PHE A 299 1.68 20.13 -16.40
CA PHE A 299 1.20 19.58 -17.67
C PHE A 299 -0.32 19.40 -17.70
N ALA A 300 -1.03 19.93 -16.71
CA ALA A 300 -2.48 19.89 -16.66
C ALA A 300 -3.11 21.08 -17.40
N ASP A 301 -4.25 20.83 -18.06
CA ASP A 301 -5.06 21.90 -18.67
C ASP A 301 -5.73 22.75 -17.61
N TYR A 302 -6.13 22.14 -16.50
CA TYR A 302 -6.70 22.82 -15.35
C TYR A 302 -6.02 22.39 -14.06
N VAL A 303 -5.65 23.37 -13.24
CA VAL A 303 -5.14 23.12 -11.89
C VAL A 303 -6.12 23.71 -10.89
N LEU A 304 -6.76 22.84 -10.14
CA LEU A 304 -7.76 23.22 -9.15
C LEU A 304 -7.16 23.07 -7.75
N PRO A 305 -7.16 24.13 -6.94
CA PRO A 305 -6.67 24.08 -5.58
C PRO A 305 -7.56 23.19 -4.73
N MET A 306 -6.95 22.28 -3.98
CA MET A 306 -7.62 21.32 -3.14
C MET A 306 -7.30 21.58 -1.67
N GLY A 307 -8.30 21.48 -0.82
CA GLY A 307 -8.16 21.76 0.60
C GLY A 307 -7.09 20.90 1.30
N VAL A 308 -6.19 21.59 2.02
CA VAL A 308 -5.30 20.93 2.96
C VAL A 308 -6.07 20.49 4.21
N SER A 309 -5.40 19.80 5.11
CA SER A 309 -6.05 19.18 6.27
C SER A 309 -6.83 20.13 7.20
N THR A 310 -6.52 21.42 7.20
CA THR A 310 -7.24 22.44 7.99
C THR A 310 -8.47 23.00 7.25
N GLU A 311 -8.56 22.78 5.96
CA GLU A 311 -9.55 23.35 5.05
C GLU A 311 -10.67 22.40 4.69
N ARG A 312 -10.58 21.15 5.15
CA ARG A 312 -11.57 20.09 4.85
C ARG A 312 -11.90 19.24 6.06
N HIS A 313 -13.07 18.61 6.01
CA HIS A 313 -13.36 17.45 6.84
C HIS A 313 -12.50 16.28 6.40
N ASP A 314 -12.22 15.37 7.30
CA ASP A 314 -11.45 14.18 6.97
C ASP A 314 -11.87 13.01 7.85
N VAL A 315 -11.96 11.84 7.26
CA VAL A 315 -12.29 10.59 7.93
C VAL A 315 -11.12 9.64 7.78
N HIS A 316 -10.73 9.05 8.88
CA HIS A 316 -9.71 8.03 8.93
C HIS A 316 -10.27 6.74 9.49
N SER A 317 -10.12 5.66 8.79
CA SER A 317 -10.29 4.32 9.32
C SER A 317 -8.96 3.58 9.26
N TYR A 318 -8.65 2.79 10.27
CA TYR A 318 -7.27 2.40 10.55
C TYR A 318 -6.91 1.02 10.07
N GLU A 319 -5.70 0.92 9.53
CA GLU A 319 -5.05 -0.27 9.04
C GLU A 319 -4.08 -0.90 10.05
N THR A 320 -4.11 -0.53 11.31
CA THR A 320 -2.96 -0.71 12.18
C THR A 320 -3.13 -1.54 13.37
N HIS A 321 -4.33 -1.98 13.56
CA HIS A 321 -4.74 -2.67 14.76
C HIS A 321 -5.79 -3.70 14.37
N ALA A 322 -5.84 -4.80 15.08
CA ALA A 322 -6.89 -5.77 14.90
C ALA A 322 -8.29 -5.16 15.18
N GLY A 323 -8.37 -4.18 16.07
CA GLY A 323 -9.61 -3.43 16.35
C GLY A 323 -9.98 -2.42 15.28
N ARG A 324 -11.26 -2.18 15.13
CA ARG A 324 -11.80 -1.21 14.17
C ARG A 324 -11.98 0.14 14.82
N TRP A 325 -11.54 1.18 14.11
CA TRP A 325 -11.66 2.57 14.54
C TRP A 325 -12.12 3.44 13.39
N ILE A 326 -12.89 4.49 13.71
CA ILE A 326 -13.10 5.60 12.83
C ILE A 326 -12.68 6.88 13.52
N GLY A 327 -11.89 7.69 12.85
CA GLY A 327 -11.50 9.03 13.28
C GLY A 327 -12.11 10.06 12.36
N PHE A 328 -12.50 11.20 12.92
CA PHE A 328 -13.04 12.32 12.18
C PHE A 328 -12.36 13.62 12.60
N ARG A 329 -12.09 14.47 11.63
CA ARG A 329 -11.63 15.83 11.87
C ARG A 329 -12.51 16.80 11.10
N GLN A 330 -13.12 17.72 11.82
CA GLN A 330 -13.80 18.84 11.22
C GLN A 330 -12.80 19.83 10.61
N SER A 331 -13.15 20.48 9.51
CA SER A 331 -12.37 21.58 8.97
C SER A 331 -12.18 22.69 10.02
N VAL A 332 -10.93 23.11 10.22
CA VAL A 332 -10.60 24.18 11.18
C VAL A 332 -11.18 25.50 10.72
N PHE A 333 -11.10 25.80 9.43
CA PHE A 333 -11.64 27.05 8.88
C PHE A 333 -13.17 27.09 8.95
N ARG A 334 -13.85 25.96 8.74
CA ARG A 334 -15.30 25.91 8.96
C ARG A 334 -15.63 26.21 10.41
N ARG A 335 -14.95 25.57 11.37
CA ARG A 335 -15.19 25.81 12.79
C ARG A 335 -14.90 27.26 13.18
N TYR A 336 -13.86 27.85 12.63
CA TYR A 336 -13.56 29.26 12.82
C TYR A 336 -14.67 30.16 12.27
N ALA A 337 -15.13 29.89 11.03
CA ALA A 337 -16.23 30.64 10.44
C ALA A 337 -17.55 30.51 11.21
N GLU A 338 -17.86 29.34 11.74
CA GLU A 338 -19.05 29.14 12.63
C GLU A 338 -18.95 29.98 13.91
N LEU A 339 -17.76 30.10 14.49
CA LEU A 339 -17.55 30.88 15.70
C LEU A 339 -17.56 32.39 15.45
N GLU A 340 -17.05 32.85 14.32
CA GLU A 340 -16.98 34.26 13.94
C GLU A 340 -18.32 34.78 13.39
N LYS A 341 -18.96 34.02 12.51
CA LYS A 341 -20.16 34.43 11.78
C LYS A 341 -21.44 33.94 12.46
N GLY A 342 -21.36 32.90 13.28
CA GLY A 342 -22.52 32.33 13.96
C GLY A 342 -23.59 31.90 12.98
N ALA A 343 -24.83 32.36 13.21
CA ALA A 343 -25.98 32.04 12.36
C ALA A 343 -25.93 32.65 10.94
N GLU A 344 -24.98 33.56 10.66
CA GLU A 344 -24.80 34.10 9.32
C GLU A 344 -24.13 33.09 8.38
N LEU A 345 -23.42 32.11 8.93
CA LEU A 345 -22.97 30.97 8.16
C LEU A 345 -24.12 29.99 7.99
N GLY A 346 -24.81 30.05 6.88
CA GLY A 346 -25.95 29.17 6.60
C GLY A 346 -25.54 27.69 6.57
N PRO A 347 -26.49 26.77 6.78
CA PRO A 347 -26.23 25.33 6.73
C PRO A 347 -25.73 24.86 5.34
N ASP A 348 -26.12 25.60 4.30
CA ASP A 348 -25.73 25.30 2.92
C ASP A 348 -24.39 25.97 2.50
N ALA A 349 -23.68 26.63 3.43
CA ALA A 349 -22.41 27.29 3.12
C ALA A 349 -21.36 26.32 2.60
N ARG A 350 -20.78 26.65 1.46
CA ARG A 350 -19.74 25.82 0.80
C ARG A 350 -18.35 26.14 1.33
N SER A 351 -17.45 25.19 1.28
CA SER A 351 -16.10 25.32 1.83
C SER A 351 -15.31 26.49 1.21
N HIS A 352 -15.49 26.76 -0.08
CA HIS A 352 -14.82 27.89 -0.76
C HIS A 352 -15.27 29.28 -0.25
N GLU A 353 -16.40 29.38 0.45
CA GLU A 353 -16.90 30.63 1.02
C GLU A 353 -16.18 31.03 2.31
N TYR A 354 -15.54 30.07 2.99
CA TYR A 354 -14.86 30.31 4.25
C TYR A 354 -13.37 29.89 4.24
N ASN A 355 -12.96 29.06 3.31
CA ASN A 355 -11.56 28.69 3.15
C ASN A 355 -10.74 29.83 2.53
N PRO A 356 -9.48 30.02 2.93
CA PRO A 356 -8.60 30.97 2.27
C PRO A 356 -8.41 30.63 0.78
N GLY A 357 -8.49 31.67 -0.08
CA GLY A 357 -8.24 31.49 -1.52
C GLY A 357 -9.33 30.71 -2.27
N GLU A 358 -10.54 30.71 -1.73
CA GLU A 358 -11.70 30.06 -2.37
C GLU A 358 -11.48 28.55 -2.61
N VAL A 359 -10.73 27.90 -1.72
CA VAL A 359 -10.38 26.48 -1.84
C VAL A 359 -11.55 25.60 -1.47
N TRP A 360 -11.86 24.64 -2.32
CA TRP A 360 -12.92 23.66 -2.11
C TRP A 360 -12.46 22.49 -1.26
N GLU A 361 -13.34 22.01 -0.40
CA GLU A 361 -13.24 20.66 0.15
C GLU A 361 -13.49 19.64 -0.97
N GLU A 362 -12.71 18.57 -1.00
CA GLU A 362 -12.74 17.61 -2.09
C GLU A 362 -14.11 16.95 -2.30
N ASN A 363 -14.76 16.54 -1.23
CA ASN A 363 -16.07 15.89 -1.35
C ASN A 363 -17.14 16.87 -1.89
N GLU A 364 -17.11 18.13 -1.45
CA GLU A 364 -18.01 19.16 -2.01
C GLU A 364 -17.75 19.42 -3.49
N PHE A 365 -16.48 19.40 -3.90
CA PHE A 365 -16.14 19.54 -5.31
C PHE A 365 -16.81 18.46 -6.16
N TRP A 366 -16.74 17.19 -5.76
CA TRP A 366 -17.35 16.11 -6.50
C TRP A 366 -18.88 16.17 -6.47
N ILE A 367 -19.47 16.56 -5.36
CA ILE A 367 -20.91 16.80 -5.23
C ILE A 367 -21.36 17.91 -6.20
N ASP A 368 -20.69 19.05 -6.18
CA ASP A 368 -21.03 20.19 -7.06
C ASP A 368 -20.80 19.86 -8.53
N LEU A 369 -19.70 19.19 -8.86
CA LEU A 369 -19.41 18.75 -10.23
C LEU A 369 -20.50 17.82 -10.77
N SER A 370 -20.97 16.86 -9.96
CA SER A 370 -22.03 15.92 -10.38
C SER A 370 -23.32 16.65 -10.76
N TRP A 371 -23.68 17.70 -10.04
CA TRP A 371 -24.86 18.51 -10.32
C TRP A 371 -24.66 19.42 -11.53
N ARG A 372 -23.46 19.90 -11.79
CA ARG A 372 -23.14 20.70 -12.98
C ARG A 372 -23.10 19.88 -14.25
N ILE A 373 -22.63 18.65 -14.18
CA ILE A 373 -22.59 17.70 -15.30
C ILE A 373 -24.02 17.26 -15.66
N ASP A 374 -24.86 17.06 -14.67
CA ASP A 374 -26.22 16.51 -14.81
C ASP A 374 -27.29 17.46 -14.24
N PRO A 375 -27.46 18.67 -14.81
CA PRO A 375 -28.31 19.71 -14.25
C PRO A 375 -29.80 19.35 -14.24
N ASP A 376 -30.24 18.47 -15.11
CA ASP A 376 -31.63 18.02 -15.23
C ASP A 376 -31.87 16.59 -14.73
N GLY A 377 -30.81 15.87 -14.32
CA GLY A 377 -30.89 14.49 -13.85
C GLY A 377 -30.98 13.44 -14.95
N SER A 378 -30.85 13.83 -16.21
CA SER A 378 -31.02 12.92 -17.37
C SER A 378 -29.87 11.91 -17.51
N LEU A 379 -28.68 12.24 -16.99
CA LEU A 379 -27.51 11.35 -16.99
C LEU A 379 -27.51 10.36 -15.83
N GLY A 380 -28.39 10.53 -14.85
CA GLY A 380 -28.46 9.66 -13.67
C GLY A 380 -27.25 9.80 -12.73
N VAL A 381 -26.52 10.92 -12.79
CA VAL A 381 -25.31 11.16 -11.99
C VAL A 381 -25.64 11.93 -10.72
N ARG A 382 -26.38 13.04 -10.80
CA ARG A 382 -26.62 13.91 -9.65
C ARG A 382 -27.41 13.25 -8.54
N GLN A 383 -28.26 12.27 -8.89
CA GLN A 383 -29.10 11.53 -7.91
C GLN A 383 -28.28 10.84 -6.81
N TRP A 384 -27.01 10.54 -7.08
CA TRP A 384 -26.07 9.96 -6.11
C TRP A 384 -25.67 10.92 -5.00
N PHE A 385 -25.85 12.21 -5.25
CA PHE A 385 -25.49 13.31 -4.36
C PHE A 385 -26.67 14.25 -4.13
N GLU A 386 -27.89 13.72 -4.18
CA GLU A 386 -29.09 14.45 -3.81
C GLU A 386 -29.33 14.34 -2.31
N SER A 387 -29.76 15.46 -1.70
CA SER A 387 -30.09 15.52 -0.29
C SER A 387 -31.38 14.75 0.02
N ASP A 388 -31.34 13.90 1.03
CA ASP A 388 -32.54 13.26 1.57
C ASP A 388 -33.42 14.25 2.35
N GLU A 389 -32.81 15.26 3.00
CA GLU A 389 -33.50 16.28 3.77
C GLU A 389 -34.16 17.35 2.88
N HIS A 390 -33.52 17.63 1.73
CA HIS A 390 -33.94 18.65 0.78
C HIS A 390 -33.99 18.15 -0.66
N PRO A 391 -34.97 17.31 -1.04
CA PRO A 391 -35.08 16.77 -2.39
C PRO A 391 -35.00 17.85 -3.48
N GLY A 392 -34.25 17.58 -4.53
CA GLY A 392 -33.96 18.55 -5.60
C GLY A 392 -32.77 19.48 -5.33
N LYS A 393 -32.04 19.28 -4.22
CA LYS A 393 -30.79 20.00 -3.91
C LYS A 393 -29.63 19.03 -3.71
N PRO A 394 -28.40 19.48 -3.94
CA PRO A 394 -27.22 18.69 -3.64
C PRO A 394 -27.09 18.47 -2.13
N VAL A 395 -26.63 17.28 -1.75
CA VAL A 395 -26.31 16.94 -0.36
C VAL A 395 -25.27 17.91 0.21
N THR A 396 -25.44 18.32 1.45
CA THR A 396 -24.43 19.10 2.16
C THR A 396 -23.33 18.18 2.70
N ILE A 397 -22.16 18.75 3.01
CA ILE A 397 -21.06 17.96 3.55
C ILE A 397 -21.39 17.38 4.94
N ASP A 398 -22.13 18.11 5.74
CA ASP A 398 -22.57 17.65 7.06
C ASP A 398 -23.57 16.51 6.96
N GLU A 399 -24.54 16.60 6.05
CA GLU A 399 -25.48 15.50 5.77
C GLU A 399 -24.75 14.27 5.24
N TYR A 400 -23.78 14.44 4.31
CA TYR A 400 -22.97 13.35 3.76
C TYR A 400 -22.23 12.56 4.85
N TYR A 401 -21.50 13.26 5.73
CA TYR A 401 -20.80 12.60 6.84
C TYR A 401 -21.75 12.09 7.91
N GLY A 402 -22.82 12.82 8.23
CA GLY A 402 -23.85 12.40 9.18
C GLY A 402 -24.48 11.08 8.80
N LYS A 403 -24.85 10.94 7.52
CA LYS A 403 -25.41 9.70 6.96
C LYS A 403 -24.41 8.56 6.98
N MET A 404 -23.15 8.81 6.58
CA MET A 404 -22.08 7.83 6.65
C MET A 404 -21.88 7.29 8.06
N PHE A 405 -21.89 8.16 9.07
CA PHE A 405 -21.73 7.76 10.47
C PHE A 405 -22.91 6.99 11.00
N ALA A 406 -24.13 7.39 10.61
CA ALA A 406 -25.35 6.72 11.05
C ALA A 406 -25.52 5.32 10.45
N GLU A 407 -25.23 5.16 9.15
CA GLU A 407 -25.58 3.95 8.42
C GLU A 407 -24.43 2.94 8.31
N ASN A 408 -23.17 3.43 8.26
CA ASN A 408 -22.04 2.58 7.90
C ASN A 408 -21.02 2.32 9.02
N VAL A 409 -21.21 2.93 10.19
CA VAL A 409 -20.32 2.70 11.34
C VAL A 409 -21.09 1.95 12.43
N PRO A 410 -20.89 0.63 12.58
CA PRO A 410 -21.62 -0.17 13.54
C PRO A 410 -21.51 0.36 14.96
N GLY A 411 -22.64 0.52 15.66
CA GLY A 411 -22.71 0.97 17.04
C GLY A 411 -22.53 2.47 17.27
N LEU A 412 -22.24 3.26 16.23
CA LEU A 412 -22.03 4.70 16.39
C LEU A 412 -23.36 5.45 16.59
N ALA A 413 -24.37 5.09 15.83
CA ALA A 413 -25.70 5.73 15.97
C ALA A 413 -26.29 5.51 17.37
N GLU A 414 -26.16 4.31 17.90
CA GLU A 414 -26.59 3.95 19.25
C GLU A 414 -25.81 4.73 20.31
N ALA A 415 -24.47 4.78 20.19
CA ALA A 415 -23.64 5.51 21.14
C ALA A 415 -23.91 7.04 21.11
N ALA A 416 -24.19 7.59 19.93
CA ALA A 416 -24.59 8.99 19.79
C ALA A 416 -25.95 9.26 20.42
N ALA A 417 -26.93 8.38 20.20
CA ALA A 417 -28.26 8.50 20.81
C ALA A 417 -28.19 8.42 22.34
N GLU A 418 -27.39 7.53 22.91
CA GLU A 418 -27.15 7.45 24.36
C GLU A 418 -26.53 8.75 24.92
N ALA A 419 -25.73 9.44 24.12
CA ALA A 419 -25.15 10.75 24.47
C ALA A 419 -26.10 11.93 24.20
N GLY A 420 -27.29 11.69 23.62
CA GLY A 420 -28.23 12.74 23.23
C GLY A 420 -27.75 13.61 22.07
N GLN A 421 -26.92 13.06 21.20
CA GLN A 421 -26.30 13.75 20.05
C GLN A 421 -26.66 13.07 18.72
N SER A 422 -26.54 13.83 17.63
CA SER A 422 -26.51 13.22 16.30
C SER A 422 -25.17 12.46 16.11
N PRO A 423 -25.09 11.47 15.21
CA PRO A 423 -23.82 10.79 14.91
C PRO A 423 -22.69 11.76 14.47
N LEU A 424 -23.03 12.79 13.71
CA LEU A 424 -22.06 13.80 13.29
C LEU A 424 -21.57 14.66 14.46
N ASP A 425 -22.49 15.14 15.32
CA ASP A 425 -22.12 15.95 16.49
C ASP A 425 -21.30 15.14 17.49
N TYR A 426 -21.65 13.86 17.66
CA TYR A 426 -20.87 12.93 18.46
C TYR A 426 -19.42 12.81 17.95
N MET A 427 -19.24 12.69 16.64
CA MET A 427 -17.91 12.62 16.04
C MET A 427 -17.18 13.98 16.03
N LYS A 428 -17.89 15.10 15.86
CA LYS A 428 -17.32 16.45 16.03
C LYS A 428 -16.78 16.68 17.44
N ASP A 429 -17.46 16.14 18.45
CA ASP A 429 -17.10 16.31 19.85
C ASP A 429 -15.97 15.36 20.29
N ARG A 430 -16.01 14.10 19.85
CA ARG A 430 -15.08 13.05 20.31
C ARG A 430 -13.92 12.78 19.36
N SER A 431 -14.05 13.13 18.09
CA SER A 431 -13.07 12.96 17.03
C SER A 431 -12.70 11.51 16.70
N ALA A 432 -13.06 10.53 17.52
CA ALA A 432 -12.76 9.12 17.27
C ALA A 432 -13.81 8.21 17.94
N PHE A 433 -14.05 7.07 17.29
CA PHE A 433 -14.96 6.04 17.80
C PHE A 433 -14.33 4.65 17.62
N ALA A 434 -14.30 3.86 18.69
CA ALA A 434 -13.92 2.45 18.63
C ALA A 434 -15.16 1.62 18.29
N VAL A 435 -15.14 0.97 17.14
CA VAL A 435 -16.24 0.12 16.70
C VAL A 435 -16.30 -1.13 17.59
N PRO A 436 -17.44 -1.44 18.22
CA PRO A 436 -17.57 -2.54 19.16
C PRO A 436 -17.61 -3.89 18.42
N THR A 437 -16.46 -4.38 18.00
CA THR A 437 -16.32 -5.68 17.34
C THR A 437 -15.19 -6.47 18.00
N ASP A 438 -15.36 -7.78 18.10
CA ASP A 438 -14.23 -8.66 18.40
C ASP A 438 -13.40 -8.85 17.12
N PRO A 439 -12.16 -8.35 17.09
CA PRO A 439 -11.34 -8.42 15.89
C PRO A 439 -10.61 -9.76 15.72
N TYR A 440 -10.62 -10.60 16.76
CA TYR A 440 -9.80 -11.79 16.79
C TYR A 440 -10.53 -13.00 16.19
N GLU A 441 -9.80 -13.78 15.42
CA GLU A 441 -10.18 -15.06 14.83
C GLU A 441 -11.58 -15.06 14.17
N PRO A 442 -11.92 -14.04 13.34
CA PRO A 442 -13.26 -13.95 12.75
C PRO A 442 -13.60 -15.18 11.88
N TYR A 443 -12.62 -15.82 11.30
CA TYR A 443 -12.77 -17.04 10.51
C TYR A 443 -13.33 -18.23 11.30
N GLU A 444 -13.20 -18.22 12.64
CA GLU A 444 -13.76 -19.26 13.52
C GLU A 444 -15.25 -19.05 13.85
N ARG A 445 -15.84 -17.95 13.48
CA ARG A 445 -17.26 -17.69 13.78
C ARG A 445 -18.15 -18.70 13.09
N VAL A 446 -19.05 -19.27 13.87
CA VAL A 446 -20.05 -20.21 13.36
C VAL A 446 -21.13 -19.44 12.60
N VAL A 447 -21.46 -19.93 11.42
CA VAL A 447 -22.56 -19.42 10.61
C VAL A 447 -23.79 -20.27 10.89
N ASP A 448 -24.85 -19.63 11.36
CA ASP A 448 -26.10 -20.32 11.70
C ASP A 448 -26.92 -20.72 10.43
N ALA A 449 -27.99 -21.45 10.67
CA ALA A 449 -28.84 -21.92 9.58
C ALA A 449 -29.45 -20.80 8.74
N GLY A 450 -29.71 -19.63 9.34
CA GLY A 450 -30.20 -18.45 8.62
C GLY A 450 -29.17 -17.88 7.66
N GLY A 451 -27.90 -17.83 8.08
CA GLY A 451 -26.77 -17.41 7.23
C GLY A 451 -26.49 -18.38 6.07
N LEU A 452 -26.92 -19.63 6.18
CA LEU A 452 -26.78 -20.66 5.16
C LEU A 452 -28.01 -20.85 4.27
N GLU A 453 -29.06 -20.07 4.46
CA GLU A 453 -30.29 -20.22 3.70
C GLU A 453 -30.04 -20.05 2.20
N GLY A 454 -30.51 -21.02 1.42
CA GLY A 454 -30.35 -21.05 -0.02
C GLY A 454 -28.95 -21.48 -0.50
N CYS A 455 -28.05 -21.87 0.40
CA CYS A 455 -26.73 -22.37 0.03
C CYS A 455 -26.70 -23.88 -0.20
N VAL A 456 -25.81 -24.33 -1.06
CA VAL A 456 -25.47 -25.73 -1.28
C VAL A 456 -23.99 -25.91 -0.94
N LYS A 457 -23.70 -26.96 -0.17
CA LYS A 457 -22.32 -27.32 0.17
C LYS A 457 -21.69 -28.10 -1.01
N ASP A 458 -20.55 -27.64 -1.49
CA ASP A 458 -19.77 -28.35 -2.51
C ASP A 458 -18.86 -29.43 -1.91
N ASP A 459 -18.15 -30.17 -2.77
CA ASP A 459 -17.26 -31.26 -2.37
C ASP A 459 -16.04 -30.78 -1.55
N ALA A 460 -15.68 -29.50 -1.64
CA ALA A 460 -14.63 -28.90 -0.85
C ALA A 460 -15.13 -28.40 0.53
N GLY A 461 -16.42 -28.56 0.80
CA GLY A 461 -17.06 -28.11 2.04
C GLY A 461 -17.47 -26.65 2.04
N VAL A 462 -17.39 -25.94 0.93
CA VAL A 462 -17.78 -24.53 0.83
C VAL A 462 -19.28 -24.40 0.58
N TYR A 463 -19.96 -23.55 1.34
CA TYR A 463 -21.37 -23.25 1.18
C TYR A 463 -21.56 -22.15 0.16
N ARG A 464 -22.13 -22.48 -1.03
CA ARG A 464 -22.32 -21.55 -2.14
C ARG A 464 -23.79 -21.30 -2.43
N LYS A 465 -24.13 -20.08 -2.80
CA LYS A 465 -25.47 -19.77 -3.29
C LYS A 465 -25.55 -20.16 -4.78
N PRO A 466 -26.56 -20.96 -5.21
CA PRO A 466 -26.75 -21.28 -6.62
C PRO A 466 -26.87 -20.00 -7.48
N GLY A 467 -26.15 -19.96 -8.60
CA GLY A 467 -26.12 -18.80 -9.49
C GLY A 467 -25.14 -17.68 -9.06
N THR A 468 -24.45 -17.83 -7.95
CA THR A 468 -23.26 -17.00 -7.66
C THR A 468 -22.13 -17.55 -8.52
N PRO A 469 -21.44 -16.72 -9.32
CA PRO A 469 -20.26 -17.18 -10.02
C PRO A 469 -19.32 -17.85 -9.04
N GLY A 470 -18.80 -18.99 -9.38
CA GLY A 470 -17.71 -19.62 -8.62
C GLY A 470 -16.53 -18.68 -8.53
N ALA A 471 -15.50 -19.09 -7.83
CA ALA A 471 -14.21 -18.43 -7.87
C ALA A 471 -13.93 -18.00 -9.31
N TRP A 472 -13.46 -16.79 -9.45
CA TRP A 472 -13.18 -16.21 -10.75
C TRP A 472 -12.52 -17.22 -11.70
N SER A 473 -13.19 -17.52 -12.80
CA SER A 473 -12.79 -18.61 -13.71
C SER A 473 -11.62 -18.27 -14.64
N GLY A 474 -11.02 -17.11 -14.49
CA GLY A 474 -9.95 -16.66 -15.39
C GLY A 474 -10.41 -16.25 -16.78
N ASP A 475 -11.71 -16.31 -17.07
CA ASP A 475 -12.26 -15.86 -18.33
C ASP A 475 -12.39 -14.34 -18.34
N LEU A 476 -11.42 -13.71 -19.01
CA LEU A 476 -11.35 -12.26 -19.12
C LEU A 476 -12.52 -11.64 -19.91
N ASP A 477 -13.21 -12.43 -20.71
CA ASP A 477 -14.37 -11.93 -21.45
C ASP A 477 -15.59 -11.72 -20.53
N THR A 478 -15.55 -12.30 -19.33
CA THR A 478 -16.54 -12.10 -18.27
C THR A 478 -16.16 -11.05 -17.24
N LEU A 479 -14.96 -10.46 -17.33
CA LEU A 479 -14.44 -9.46 -16.39
C LEU A 479 -15.19 -8.12 -16.40
N SER A 480 -16.01 -7.85 -17.43
CA SER A 480 -16.85 -6.64 -17.46
C SER A 480 -17.81 -6.51 -16.26
N ASP A 481 -18.11 -7.62 -15.58
CA ASP A 481 -18.94 -7.66 -14.37
C ASP A 481 -18.14 -7.71 -13.06
N LEU A 482 -16.80 -7.76 -13.14
CA LEU A 482 -15.94 -7.71 -11.98
C LEU A 482 -15.70 -6.25 -11.55
N SER A 483 -16.73 -5.59 -11.12
CA SER A 483 -16.57 -4.46 -10.23
C SER A 483 -15.78 -4.94 -9.01
N LEU A 484 -14.44 -4.91 -9.08
CA LEU A 484 -13.56 -5.15 -7.92
C LEU A 484 -14.05 -6.31 -7.04
N ALA A 485 -14.63 -7.34 -7.66
CA ALA A 485 -15.17 -8.45 -6.92
C ALA A 485 -14.06 -9.01 -6.06
N PRO A 486 -14.27 -9.12 -4.76
CA PRO A 486 -13.35 -9.82 -3.93
C PRO A 486 -13.10 -11.18 -4.58
N LEU A 487 -11.87 -11.65 -4.49
CA LEU A 487 -11.46 -12.95 -5.01
C LEU A 487 -12.23 -14.13 -4.40
N GLY A 488 -13.17 -13.86 -3.49
CA GLY A 488 -14.16 -14.79 -2.98
C GLY A 488 -15.53 -14.50 -3.59
N ASP A 489 -16.25 -15.55 -3.89
CA ASP A 489 -17.58 -15.55 -4.52
C ASP A 489 -18.74 -15.13 -3.58
N GLY A 490 -18.47 -14.53 -2.45
CA GLY A 490 -19.46 -14.18 -1.45
C GLY A 490 -20.04 -15.37 -0.69
N SER A 491 -19.44 -16.55 -0.81
CA SER A 491 -19.83 -17.73 -0.03
C SER A 491 -19.79 -17.45 1.46
N PRO A 492 -20.85 -17.75 2.24
CA PRO A 492 -20.92 -17.36 3.64
C PRO A 492 -20.03 -18.20 4.55
N ALA A 493 -19.77 -19.46 4.21
CA ALA A 493 -19.10 -20.38 5.12
C ALA A 493 -18.35 -21.51 4.41
N VAL A 494 -17.51 -22.18 5.18
CA VAL A 494 -16.89 -23.47 4.87
C VAL A 494 -17.05 -24.42 6.06
N GLU A 495 -17.21 -25.71 5.78
CA GLU A 495 -17.26 -26.72 6.82
C GLU A 495 -15.85 -26.99 7.36
N VAL A 496 -15.65 -26.81 8.67
CA VAL A 496 -14.43 -27.15 9.39
C VAL A 496 -14.82 -27.93 10.64
N ASP A 497 -14.27 -29.14 10.78
CA ASP A 497 -14.56 -30.06 11.89
C ASP A 497 -16.07 -30.30 12.12
N GLY A 498 -16.87 -30.31 11.04
CA GLY A 498 -18.32 -30.57 11.06
C GLY A 498 -19.20 -29.37 11.36
N GLU A 499 -18.61 -28.16 11.47
CA GLU A 499 -19.36 -26.92 11.66
C GLU A 499 -19.14 -25.94 10.48
N ALA A 500 -20.21 -25.20 10.13
CA ALA A 500 -20.10 -24.14 9.13
C ALA A 500 -19.48 -22.89 9.78
N ARG A 501 -18.33 -22.48 9.30
CA ARG A 501 -17.57 -21.32 9.82
C ARG A 501 -17.35 -20.26 8.73
N GLU A 502 -17.21 -18.99 9.11
CA GLU A 502 -17.04 -17.89 8.16
C GLU A 502 -15.85 -18.10 7.22
N GLY A 503 -14.72 -18.61 7.73
CA GLY A 503 -13.51 -18.81 6.93
C GLY A 503 -12.92 -17.52 6.38
N PHE A 504 -12.12 -17.66 5.35
CA PHE A 504 -11.44 -16.55 4.67
C PHE A 504 -12.15 -16.19 3.35
N PRO A 505 -12.04 -14.94 2.86
CA PRO A 505 -12.65 -14.51 1.60
C PRO A 505 -11.79 -14.94 0.38
N THR A 506 -11.47 -16.21 0.31
CA THR A 506 -10.78 -16.89 -0.80
C THR A 506 -11.74 -17.86 -1.48
N PRO A 507 -11.43 -18.35 -2.68
CA PRO A 507 -12.23 -19.38 -3.34
C PRO A 507 -12.48 -20.62 -2.49
N SER A 508 -11.45 -21.09 -1.79
CA SER A 508 -11.51 -22.24 -0.88
C SER A 508 -12.10 -21.91 0.51
N LYS A 509 -12.36 -20.63 0.79
CA LYS A 509 -12.69 -20.15 2.14
C LYS A 509 -11.62 -20.44 3.19
N LYS A 510 -10.44 -20.85 2.76
CA LYS A 510 -9.25 -21.11 3.56
C LYS A 510 -8.08 -20.27 3.05
N LEU A 511 -7.01 -20.18 3.82
CA LEU A 511 -5.74 -19.61 3.36
C LEU A 511 -5.12 -20.55 2.32
N GLU A 512 -4.70 -20.02 1.20
CA GLU A 512 -4.29 -20.85 0.07
C GLU A 512 -2.77 -21.08 0.07
N LEU A 513 -2.36 -22.29 0.50
CA LEU A 513 -1.00 -22.78 0.28
C LEU A 513 -0.70 -22.86 -1.22
N TYR A 514 -1.66 -23.33 -1.98
CA TYR A 514 -1.68 -23.27 -3.44
C TYR A 514 -2.76 -22.27 -3.87
N SER A 515 -2.36 -21.17 -4.47
CA SER A 515 -3.29 -20.15 -4.94
C SER A 515 -3.96 -20.58 -6.24
N GLU A 516 -5.23 -20.95 -6.15
CA GLU A 516 -6.04 -21.28 -7.32
C GLU A 516 -6.16 -20.05 -8.23
N THR A 517 -6.28 -18.86 -7.67
CA THR A 517 -6.34 -17.61 -8.42
C THR A 517 -5.09 -17.39 -9.29
N LEU A 518 -3.89 -17.58 -8.75
CA LEU A 518 -2.66 -17.42 -9.54
C LEU A 518 -2.53 -18.49 -10.62
N ALA A 519 -2.98 -19.70 -10.33
CA ALA A 519 -2.99 -20.78 -11.31
C ALA A 519 -3.95 -20.48 -12.46
N ASP A 520 -5.16 -19.98 -12.17
CA ASP A 520 -6.16 -19.58 -13.16
C ASP A 520 -5.69 -18.41 -14.03
N TRP A 521 -4.88 -17.52 -13.47
CA TRP A 521 -4.24 -16.43 -14.23
C TRP A 521 -3.11 -16.91 -15.16
N GLY A 522 -2.79 -18.21 -15.14
CA GLY A 522 -1.74 -18.81 -15.95
C GLY A 522 -0.34 -18.75 -15.31
N TRP A 523 -0.27 -18.62 -13.99
CA TRP A 523 0.99 -18.57 -13.22
C TRP A 523 1.07 -19.67 -12.15
N PRO A 524 0.84 -20.95 -12.52
CA PRO A 524 0.83 -22.06 -11.56
C PRO A 524 2.18 -22.27 -10.86
N GLU A 525 3.29 -21.89 -11.50
CA GLU A 525 4.64 -21.98 -10.90
C GLU A 525 4.81 -21.06 -9.70
N TYR A 526 4.00 -19.99 -9.60
CA TYR A 526 4.01 -19.06 -8.47
C TYR A 526 2.83 -19.26 -7.52
N ALA A 527 2.06 -20.32 -7.73
CA ALA A 527 0.89 -20.61 -6.90
C ALA A 527 1.23 -20.96 -5.44
N THR A 528 2.45 -21.38 -5.12
CA THR A 528 2.95 -21.57 -3.76
C THR A 528 3.91 -20.46 -3.32
N PRO A 529 4.15 -20.24 -2.02
CA PRO A 529 5.20 -19.36 -1.55
C PRO A 529 6.56 -19.76 -2.16
N THR A 530 7.20 -18.84 -2.87
CA THR A 530 8.46 -19.12 -3.57
C THR A 530 9.35 -17.88 -3.64
N TRP A 531 10.60 -18.04 -4.02
CA TRP A 531 11.50 -16.95 -4.32
C TRP A 531 11.59 -16.75 -5.83
N ILE A 532 11.41 -15.52 -6.27
CA ILE A 532 11.61 -15.07 -7.63
C ILE A 532 12.79 -14.11 -7.61
N PRO A 533 13.89 -14.37 -8.36
CA PRO A 533 15.01 -13.45 -8.44
C PRO A 533 14.58 -12.04 -8.87
N SER A 534 15.11 -11.03 -8.21
CA SER A 534 14.90 -9.64 -8.63
C SER A 534 15.52 -9.39 -10.00
N HIS A 535 14.92 -8.49 -10.78
CA HIS A 535 15.50 -8.02 -12.04
C HIS A 535 16.80 -7.21 -11.86
N VAL A 536 17.08 -6.78 -10.62
CA VAL A 536 18.38 -6.26 -10.19
C VAL A 536 18.86 -7.17 -9.06
N HIS A 537 19.73 -8.11 -9.41
CA HIS A 537 20.25 -9.08 -8.46
C HIS A 537 21.74 -8.82 -8.21
N TRP A 538 22.17 -8.91 -6.95
CA TRP A 538 23.55 -8.57 -6.59
C TRP A 538 24.61 -9.46 -7.28
N GLU A 539 24.25 -10.71 -7.59
CA GLU A 539 25.16 -11.65 -8.29
C GLU A 539 25.39 -11.27 -9.77
N ASP A 540 24.49 -10.47 -10.35
CA ASP A 540 24.57 -10.04 -11.75
C ASP A 540 25.28 -8.70 -11.93
N LEU A 541 25.71 -8.06 -10.84
CA LEU A 541 26.34 -6.75 -10.84
C LEU A 541 27.87 -6.85 -10.73
N ASP A 542 28.56 -5.93 -11.42
CA ASP A 542 30.00 -5.71 -11.23
C ASP A 542 30.26 -4.97 -9.91
N MET A 543 30.12 -5.70 -8.81
CA MET A 543 30.33 -5.17 -7.45
C MET A 543 31.82 -4.84 -7.18
N ALA A 544 32.73 -5.37 -7.98
CA ALA A 544 34.14 -5.02 -7.90
C ALA A 544 34.44 -3.67 -8.57
N GLY A 545 33.64 -3.32 -9.57
CA GLY A 545 33.65 -2.03 -10.24
C GLY A 545 32.78 -1.00 -9.55
N ASN A 546 32.03 -0.24 -10.33
CA ASN A 546 31.20 0.88 -9.86
C ASN A 546 29.70 0.59 -9.79
N GLU A 547 29.26 -0.65 -10.01
CA GLU A 547 27.85 -0.99 -9.90
C GLU A 547 27.44 -1.24 -8.45
N ARG A 548 26.29 -0.71 -8.07
CA ARG A 548 25.67 -0.87 -6.73
C ARG A 548 24.17 -1.00 -6.88
N ILE A 549 23.53 -1.67 -5.94
CA ILE A 549 22.06 -1.69 -5.88
C ILE A 549 21.59 -0.36 -5.34
N LEU A 550 20.77 0.35 -6.10
CA LEU A 550 20.13 1.57 -5.65
C LEU A 550 18.79 1.27 -4.97
N LEU A 551 18.67 1.69 -3.72
CA LEU A 551 17.37 1.79 -3.03
C LEU A 551 16.80 3.21 -3.24
N PRO A 552 15.83 3.39 -4.15
CA PRO A 552 15.34 4.74 -4.49
C PRO A 552 14.22 5.21 -3.57
N THR A 553 13.82 4.39 -2.60
CA THR A 553 12.64 4.66 -1.78
C THR A 553 12.88 4.38 -0.31
N PHE A 554 13.10 5.44 0.45
CA PHE A 554 12.93 5.42 1.90
C PHE A 554 12.38 6.76 2.38
N ARG A 555 11.78 6.79 3.55
CA ARG A 555 11.22 8.01 4.12
C ARG A 555 12.24 8.75 4.97
N ILE A 556 12.25 10.06 4.81
CA ILE A 556 12.86 10.99 5.78
C ILE A 556 11.76 11.35 6.78
N PRO A 557 12.00 11.28 8.10
CA PRO A 557 10.96 11.50 9.11
C PRO A 557 10.28 12.87 9.05
N THR A 558 10.96 13.87 8.51
CA THR A 558 10.50 15.26 8.45
C THR A 558 9.73 15.61 7.18
N LEU A 559 9.70 14.72 6.18
CA LEU A 559 9.09 15.00 4.87
C LEU A 559 8.01 14.00 4.52
N ILE A 560 7.04 14.44 3.71
CA ILE A 560 5.94 13.62 3.19
C ILE A 560 6.00 13.60 1.66
N HIS A 561 6.66 12.59 1.11
CA HIS A 561 6.82 12.44 -0.35
C HIS A 561 7.28 13.77 -1.00
N THR A 562 6.92 14.02 -2.23
CA THR A 562 7.23 15.28 -2.92
C THR A 562 6.36 16.46 -2.47
N ARG A 563 5.27 16.22 -1.75
CA ARG A 563 4.36 17.29 -1.29
C ARG A 563 5.01 18.28 -0.34
N SER A 564 5.91 17.82 0.50
CA SER A 564 6.62 18.68 1.45
C SER A 564 7.87 19.35 0.89
N ALA A 565 8.22 19.08 -0.37
CA ALA A 565 9.40 19.68 -1.00
C ALA A 565 9.35 21.21 -1.05
N ASN A 566 8.15 21.82 -1.05
CA ASN A 566 7.96 23.26 -0.99
C ASN A 566 7.84 23.84 0.43
N SER A 567 7.89 22.99 1.46
CA SER A 567 7.76 23.45 2.83
C SER A 567 9.10 23.95 3.36
N LYS A 568 9.24 25.26 3.49
CA LYS A 568 10.45 25.91 4.01
C LYS A 568 10.91 25.31 5.35
N TRP A 569 10.00 25.24 6.33
CA TRP A 569 10.32 24.78 7.66
C TRP A 569 10.78 23.32 7.71
N LEU A 570 10.12 22.46 6.95
CA LEU A 570 10.50 21.05 6.89
C LEU A 570 11.84 20.85 6.18
N ASN A 571 12.12 21.64 5.14
CA ASN A 571 13.43 21.60 4.47
C ASN A 571 14.55 22.17 5.36
N GLU A 572 14.29 23.14 6.17
CA GLU A 572 15.26 23.64 7.16
C GLU A 572 15.61 22.57 8.20
N ILE A 573 14.64 21.76 8.63
CA ILE A 573 14.86 20.65 9.56
C ILE A 573 15.59 19.49 8.87
N SER A 574 15.18 19.11 7.68
CA SER A 574 15.80 18.01 6.91
C SER A 574 17.21 18.33 6.45
N HIS A 575 17.44 19.57 6.10
CA HIS A 575 18.68 20.17 5.65
C HIS A 575 19.26 19.60 4.35
N ARG A 576 19.35 18.29 4.20
CA ARG A 576 19.85 17.60 2.98
C ARG A 576 19.20 16.25 2.79
N HIS A 577 19.34 15.74 1.57
CA HIS A 577 18.92 14.40 1.15
C HIS A 577 20.13 13.65 0.57
N PRO A 578 21.06 13.19 1.39
CA PRO A 578 22.27 12.57 0.87
C PRO A 578 22.02 11.15 0.35
N LEU A 579 22.87 10.73 -0.57
CA LEU A 579 23.02 9.32 -0.90
C LEU A 579 23.74 8.61 0.26
N TRP A 580 23.09 7.63 0.85
CA TRP A 580 23.72 6.75 1.83
C TRP A 580 24.66 5.80 1.10
N ILE A 581 25.91 5.76 1.50
CA ILE A 581 26.93 4.87 0.94
C ILE A 581 27.81 4.32 2.05
N HIS A 582 28.11 3.01 2.00
CA HIS A 582 29.00 2.40 2.98
C HIS A 582 30.42 2.94 2.82
N PRO A 583 31.18 3.18 3.94
CA PRO A 583 32.55 3.72 3.86
C PRO A 583 33.49 2.91 2.96
N GLU A 584 33.39 1.58 2.97
CA GLU A 584 34.19 0.71 2.10
C GLU A 584 33.90 0.94 0.60
N ASP A 585 32.65 1.14 0.24
CA ASP A 585 32.26 1.43 -1.14
C ASP A 585 32.70 2.83 -1.53
N ALA A 586 32.52 3.81 -0.64
CA ALA A 586 32.96 5.18 -0.87
C ALA A 586 34.48 5.26 -1.07
N GLU A 587 35.27 4.52 -0.29
CA GLU A 587 36.71 4.45 -0.44
C GLU A 587 37.13 3.84 -1.79
N LYS A 588 36.52 2.69 -2.15
CA LYS A 588 36.77 2.04 -3.44
C LYS A 588 36.44 2.93 -4.64
N LEU A 589 35.42 3.74 -4.53
CA LEU A 589 34.92 4.63 -5.58
C LEU A 589 35.55 6.02 -5.54
N GLY A 590 36.37 6.33 -4.55
CA GLY A 590 37.00 7.64 -4.37
C GLY A 590 36.01 8.75 -4.01
N ILE A 591 34.95 8.42 -3.27
CA ILE A 591 33.87 9.35 -2.87
C ILE A 591 34.15 9.86 -1.47
N ASP A 592 34.29 11.17 -1.34
CA ASP A 592 34.46 11.85 -0.04
C ASP A 592 33.12 12.09 0.65
N GLU A 593 33.16 12.29 1.97
CA GLU A 593 31.99 12.74 2.75
C GLU A 593 31.51 14.10 2.23
N GLY A 594 30.20 14.18 1.88
CA GLY A 594 29.60 15.37 1.32
C GLY A 594 29.96 15.63 -0.16
N GLY A 595 30.80 14.78 -0.78
CA GLY A 595 31.16 14.88 -2.20
C GLY A 595 29.95 14.63 -3.10
N LEU A 596 29.96 15.24 -4.29
CA LEU A 596 28.91 15.03 -5.27
C LEU A 596 29.11 13.71 -6.02
N VAL A 597 28.04 12.95 -6.13
CA VAL A 597 28.00 11.64 -6.78
C VAL A 597 26.97 11.65 -7.89
N ARG A 598 27.38 11.24 -9.08
CA ARG A 598 26.45 10.93 -10.16
C ARG A 598 25.96 9.49 -10.01
N VAL A 599 24.66 9.32 -9.82
CA VAL A 599 24.00 8.01 -9.80
C VAL A 599 23.35 7.80 -11.15
N SER A 600 23.81 6.81 -11.91
CA SER A 600 23.35 6.54 -13.27
C SER A 600 22.59 5.22 -13.34
N THR A 601 21.51 5.19 -14.10
CA THR A 601 20.70 4.02 -14.42
C THR A 601 20.55 3.89 -15.94
N ARG A 602 19.88 2.86 -16.42
CA ARG A 602 19.55 2.72 -17.86
C ARG A 602 18.64 3.84 -18.37
N ILE A 603 17.80 4.41 -17.49
CA ILE A 603 16.86 5.48 -17.84
C ILE A 603 17.59 6.84 -17.90
N GLY A 604 18.56 7.05 -17.02
CA GLY A 604 19.27 8.31 -16.95
C GLY A 604 20.07 8.45 -15.65
N HIS A 605 20.34 9.67 -15.20
CA HIS A 605 21.14 9.92 -14.01
C HIS A 605 20.62 11.10 -13.19
N PHE A 606 21.07 11.17 -11.94
CA PHE A 606 20.94 12.35 -11.07
C PHE A 606 22.22 12.54 -10.27
N VAL A 607 22.43 13.75 -9.77
CA VAL A 607 23.57 14.12 -8.92
C VAL A 607 23.11 14.42 -7.52
N ILE A 608 23.83 13.92 -6.53
CA ILE A 608 23.46 14.00 -5.11
C ILE A 608 24.71 13.98 -4.24
N SER A 609 24.68 14.66 -3.08
CA SER A 609 25.80 14.60 -2.14
C SER A 609 25.84 13.25 -1.40
N ALA A 610 27.03 12.74 -1.12
CA ALA A 610 27.23 11.50 -0.41
C ALA A 610 27.17 11.69 1.12
N TRP A 611 26.66 10.67 1.80
CA TRP A 611 26.82 10.48 3.24
C TRP A 611 27.44 9.10 3.49
N ARG A 612 28.67 9.11 3.99
CA ARG A 612 29.40 7.88 4.31
C ARG A 612 28.92 7.36 5.66
N THR A 613 28.27 6.20 5.67
CA THR A 613 27.69 5.62 6.87
C THR A 613 27.79 4.10 6.89
N GLU A 614 28.16 3.53 8.04
CA GLU A 614 28.12 2.09 8.28
C GLU A 614 26.65 1.58 8.44
N GLY A 615 25.70 2.48 8.48
CA GLY A 615 24.26 2.17 8.58
C GLY A 615 23.63 1.70 7.26
N ILE A 616 24.42 1.24 6.31
CA ILE A 616 23.93 0.63 5.08
C ILE A 616 24.83 -0.55 4.72
N ARG A 617 24.21 -1.57 4.12
CA ARG A 617 24.97 -2.74 3.64
C ARG A 617 25.99 -2.33 2.56
N PRO A 618 27.25 -2.82 2.60
CA PRO A 618 28.19 -2.68 1.48
C PRO A 618 27.58 -3.25 0.19
N GLY A 619 27.78 -2.55 -0.94
CA GLY A 619 27.21 -2.91 -2.23
C GLY A 619 25.81 -2.33 -2.48
N VAL A 620 25.21 -1.66 -1.49
CA VAL A 620 23.92 -1.00 -1.60
C VAL A 620 24.08 0.49 -1.35
N VAL A 621 23.42 1.32 -2.14
CA VAL A 621 23.30 2.76 -1.92
C VAL A 621 21.83 3.13 -1.80
N ALA A 622 21.51 4.17 -1.04
CA ALA A 622 20.12 4.56 -0.81
C ALA A 622 19.91 6.05 -0.96
N ALA A 623 18.87 6.42 -1.69
CA ALA A 623 18.40 7.79 -1.84
C ALA A 623 16.93 7.91 -1.41
N SER A 624 16.59 9.01 -0.73
CA SER A 624 15.20 9.26 -0.34
C SER A 624 14.34 9.64 -1.54
N HIS A 625 13.12 9.13 -1.62
CA HIS A 625 12.14 9.54 -2.63
C HIS A 625 11.54 10.94 -2.39
N HIS A 626 12.00 11.65 -1.38
CA HIS A 626 11.63 13.05 -1.10
C HIS A 626 12.57 14.05 -1.79
N MET A 627 13.51 13.56 -2.59
CA MET A 627 14.46 14.44 -3.28
C MET A 627 13.72 15.49 -4.08
N GLY A 628 14.15 16.70 -3.93
CA GLY A 628 13.88 17.88 -4.70
C GLY A 628 12.64 17.93 -5.58
N ARG A 629 12.64 18.85 -6.43
CA ARG A 629 11.65 18.97 -7.52
C ARG A 629 12.18 19.92 -8.57
N TRP A 630 11.60 19.87 -9.75
CA TRP A 630 11.93 20.84 -10.80
C TRP A 630 11.48 22.23 -10.40
N ARG A 631 12.16 23.18 -11.02
CA ARG A 631 11.82 24.58 -10.91
C ARG A 631 11.88 25.20 -12.29
N LEU A 632 10.90 26.00 -12.59
CA LEU A 632 10.94 26.87 -13.75
C LEU A 632 11.68 28.15 -13.39
N GLU A 633 12.10 28.92 -14.41
CA GLU A 633 12.79 30.20 -14.20
C GLU A 633 11.96 31.16 -13.34
N GLU A 634 10.64 31.17 -13.52
CA GLU A 634 9.72 32.03 -12.77
C GLU A 634 9.70 31.67 -11.28
N ASP A 635 10.01 30.43 -10.93
CA ASP A 635 10.03 29.98 -9.55
C ASP A 635 11.32 30.30 -8.81
N LYS A 636 12.42 30.55 -9.50
CA LYS A 636 13.72 30.81 -8.88
C LYS A 636 13.67 31.97 -7.89
N ALA A 637 12.96 33.04 -8.23
CA ALA A 637 12.82 34.20 -7.38
C ALA A 637 11.93 33.98 -6.16
N ARG A 638 11.03 32.99 -6.20
CA ARG A 638 10.04 32.73 -5.16
C ARG A 638 10.41 31.55 -4.26
N SER A 639 11.23 30.67 -4.75
CA SER A 639 11.53 29.44 -4.06
C SER A 639 12.60 29.62 -2.99
N TRP A 640 12.32 29.11 -1.83
CA TRP A 640 13.14 29.21 -0.64
C TRP A 640 13.40 27.80 -0.06
N GLY A 641 14.21 27.06 -0.62
CA GLY A 641 14.67 25.81 -0.07
C GLY A 641 14.09 24.52 -0.61
N ALA A 642 12.97 24.58 -1.31
CA ALA A 642 12.45 23.38 -1.93
C ALA A 642 13.44 22.79 -2.92
N GLY A 643 13.68 21.52 -2.82
CA GLY A 643 14.41 20.77 -3.79
C GLY A 643 15.86 21.17 -4.00
N LYS A 644 16.52 21.66 -3.00
CA LYS A 644 17.92 22.00 -3.12
C LYS A 644 18.78 20.93 -3.76
N ALA A 645 18.50 19.70 -3.41
CA ALA A 645 19.33 18.58 -3.87
C ALA A 645 19.16 18.27 -5.35
N ALA A 646 18.03 18.64 -5.92
CA ALA A 646 17.69 18.15 -7.25
C ALA A 646 17.37 19.25 -8.26
N ILE A 647 17.73 20.44 -7.94
CA ILE A 647 17.36 21.57 -8.78
C ILE A 647 18.42 22.06 -9.72
N SER A 648 19.53 21.43 -9.69
CA SER A 648 20.65 21.81 -10.53
C SER A 648 20.30 21.87 -12.02
N HIS A 649 19.31 21.10 -12.44
CA HIS A 649 18.81 21.23 -13.80
C HIS A 649 18.35 22.65 -14.13
N THR A 650 18.01 23.43 -13.12
CA THR A 650 17.66 24.82 -13.31
C THR A 650 18.87 25.72 -13.51
N ALA A 651 20.06 25.23 -13.24
CA ALA A 651 21.28 25.86 -13.70
C ALA A 651 21.31 25.90 -15.22
N HIS A 652 20.62 25.00 -15.85
CA HIS A 652 20.34 25.02 -17.28
C HIS A 652 19.09 25.82 -17.62
N GLY A 653 18.77 26.79 -16.80
CA GLY A 653 17.56 27.57 -16.89
C GLY A 653 17.27 28.26 -18.19
N ASP A 654 18.25 28.38 -19.02
CA ASP A 654 18.11 28.81 -20.41
C ASP A 654 17.60 27.68 -21.32
N THR A 655 16.49 27.07 -20.90
CA THR A 655 15.86 25.98 -21.65
C THR A 655 14.99 26.46 -22.81
N GLY A 656 15.13 27.72 -23.19
CA GLY A 656 14.38 28.25 -24.32
C GLY A 656 12.86 28.18 -24.09
N GLY A 657 12.40 28.77 -23.03
CA GLY A 657 11.00 28.79 -22.65
C GLY A 657 10.70 28.08 -21.33
N GLY A 658 11.73 27.82 -20.56
CA GLY A 658 11.58 27.23 -19.24
C GLY A 658 11.05 25.81 -19.23
N SER A 659 11.10 25.13 -20.36
CA SER A 659 10.54 23.81 -20.50
C SER A 659 11.41 22.76 -19.88
N VAL A 660 11.03 22.26 -18.75
CA VAL A 660 11.65 21.09 -18.11
C VAL A 660 11.63 19.87 -19.03
N TRP A 661 10.58 19.74 -19.81
CA TRP A 661 10.45 18.71 -20.83
C TRP A 661 11.57 18.73 -21.87
N LYS A 662 11.88 19.91 -22.39
CA LYS A 662 12.99 20.07 -23.35
C LYS A 662 14.33 19.71 -22.72
N LEU A 663 14.59 20.21 -21.52
CA LEU A 663 15.80 19.92 -20.79
C LEU A 663 15.98 18.42 -20.55
N ARG A 664 14.93 17.71 -20.18
CA ARG A 664 14.98 16.28 -19.97
C ARG A 664 15.35 15.51 -21.21
N ARG A 665 14.77 15.82 -22.33
CA ARG A 665 15.13 15.19 -23.62
C ARG A 665 16.56 15.44 -24.01
N GLU A 666 17.05 16.62 -23.81
CA GLU A 666 18.41 17.01 -24.13
C GLU A 666 19.45 16.29 -23.24
N HIS A 667 19.09 15.95 -22.01
CA HIS A 667 19.97 15.34 -21.03
C HIS A 667 19.63 13.87 -20.70
N GLY A 668 19.12 13.12 -21.66
CA GLY A 668 19.02 11.67 -21.55
C GLY A 668 18.02 11.21 -20.50
N ASN A 669 16.83 11.75 -20.51
CA ASN A 669 15.74 11.27 -19.70
C ASN A 669 15.87 11.48 -18.18
N GLN A 670 16.60 12.50 -17.76
CA GLN A 670 16.61 12.89 -16.34
C GLN A 670 15.91 14.21 -16.12
N PRO A 671 15.10 14.32 -15.07
CA PRO A 671 14.44 15.57 -14.71
C PRO A 671 15.42 16.68 -14.32
N TYR A 672 16.55 16.33 -13.80
CA TYR A 672 17.64 17.22 -13.42
C TYR A 672 18.96 16.48 -13.50
N ALA A 673 19.26 16.06 -14.66
CA ALA A 673 20.59 15.60 -14.97
C ALA A 673 21.48 16.83 -15.06
N SER A 674 22.21 17.09 -14.04
CA SER A 674 23.21 18.13 -14.05
C SER A 674 24.44 17.67 -13.31
N ASP A 675 25.57 17.92 -13.91
CA ASP A 675 26.87 17.77 -13.27
C ASP A 675 27.19 18.95 -12.33
N ASP A 676 26.40 19.99 -12.42
CA ASP A 676 26.57 21.26 -11.70
C ASP A 676 25.60 21.37 -10.50
N ALA A 677 25.19 20.23 -9.96
CA ALA A 677 24.32 20.22 -8.79
C ALA A 677 25.07 20.77 -7.57
N ASP A 678 24.78 21.99 -7.19
CA ASP A 678 25.25 22.65 -5.98
C ASP A 678 24.40 22.30 -4.73
#